data_970f34e0023451fe85f5380cbd872ded
#
_entry.id   970f34e0023451fe85f5380cbd872ded
#
_cell.length_a   1.000
_cell.length_b   1.000
_cell.length_c   1.000
_cell.angle_alpha   90.00
_cell.angle_beta   90.00
_cell.angle_gamma   90.00
#
_symmetry.space_group_name_H-M   'P 1'
#
loop_
_entity.id
_entity.type
_entity.pdbx_description
1 polymer ?
#
loop_
_entity_poly.entity_id
_entity_poly.type
_entity_poly.pdbx_seq_one_letter_code
_entity_poly.pdbx_strand_id
1 'polypeptide(L)'
;MKQKKRFVAFAWGLCALAAAYAQSNEFDLSSQRLEVQWVNPAPGEKMDHHGLVVNPTPRYMKLTNEGTIDISGGVKLESPLPTLKEAWDYRGDIDFLVHTPKGFPLRLQFAKIPVIIEKGYEGSSVAEGAYSLRITKKGISIMAENDLGLFYGIQTLRQLMESPAVEGGKKLPCLEISDAPVFPYRGVVEGFYGPPWSHAVRLSLIDWYGKYKLNTYIYGPKDDPYHSAPNWRQPYPEKEQQQIMELVEACHKNRVDFVWAVHPGKDIKWNEEDYQNLVHKFDLVYADGVRSFAIFFDDIEGEGTNPNRQVELLNRLTKEFVKAKGDVSPLIVCPTDYSKLWAKAGEDGPLSIYGRTLDPSIRVFWTGDVVCSDVTKETLDWVDSRIKRPAFFWWNYAVTDYARHIILQGPVYGLDNSLRNQDMCGLVSNPMEHGAASKLSLYSVADYTWNPKDYNPIDSWERGLEVMMPRAKEAYRTFAIHSADTETGYRRDESWETVIFRLSNYTRGKRDDLYQEFERVAKAPAEIEAGCTDPQLLKELRPWLIECGKLGERGKKAIELMDLYRAGHTQNFWQDYLKNCMRSEDKKAYEAHKLGTMKLQPFYDFAMEDLADLFYEQLSGQKAFRLRGIGTYKSIKTMQSRLMFDADSVTHYTSGVSQKDGDWMGVALPELTAVSDVHILQGRNSKDDCDFYDHAALEYSVDGYAWQPLLADLKNCYDILWQGEPVMARYIRLRRLDSARKNWAAIRSFVVTPADGASVVLSDSKATAERVVRAFDRQLNTAYKSTRVVLFEVPRATSAYTFLLDLPKGGSVRVCQYDKRKRLKAEMTTDKSFFTVDVAKGVDHIELVGKADVYEVIPKRM
;
A
#
# COMPACT_ATOMS: atom_id res chain seq x y z
N MET A 1 26.67 -50.42 -23.42
CA MET A 1 25.60 -50.26 -22.42
C MET A 1 25.73 -49.01 -21.53
N LYS A 2 26.91 -48.50 -21.19
CA LYS A 2 27.07 -47.30 -20.34
C LYS A 2 26.74 -45.97 -21.04
N GLN A 3 26.88 -45.86 -22.34
CA GLN A 3 26.51 -44.64 -23.08
C GLN A 3 24.99 -44.46 -23.27
N LYS A 4 24.22 -45.54 -23.45
CA LYS A 4 22.74 -45.45 -23.55
C LYS A 4 22.08 -45.02 -22.23
N LYS A 5 22.65 -45.38 -21.06
CA LYS A 5 22.13 -44.96 -19.74
C LYS A 5 22.38 -43.44 -19.48
N ARG A 6 23.47 -42.87 -20.01
CA ARG A 6 23.73 -41.43 -19.89
C ARG A 6 22.80 -40.59 -20.78
N PHE A 7 22.44 -41.09 -21.96
CA PHE A 7 21.50 -40.39 -22.85
C PHE A 7 20.06 -40.41 -22.31
N VAL A 8 19.63 -41.50 -21.71
CA VAL A 8 18.31 -41.63 -21.10
C VAL A 8 18.22 -40.77 -19.83
N ALA A 9 19.28 -40.75 -18.99
CA ALA A 9 19.32 -39.89 -17.80
C ALA A 9 19.35 -38.40 -18.17
N PHE A 10 19.99 -38.01 -19.29
CA PHE A 10 20.02 -36.64 -19.78
C PHE A 10 18.65 -36.21 -20.40
N ALA A 11 17.99 -37.13 -21.11
CA ALA A 11 16.66 -36.94 -21.65
C ALA A 11 15.59 -36.81 -20.55
N TRP A 12 15.69 -37.63 -19.47
CA TRP A 12 14.81 -37.54 -18.31
C TRP A 12 15.08 -36.27 -17.49
N GLY A 13 16.35 -35.84 -17.37
CA GLY A 13 16.72 -34.56 -16.76
C GLY A 13 16.18 -33.36 -17.52
N LEU A 14 16.22 -33.38 -18.86
CA LEU A 14 15.62 -32.33 -19.72
C LEU A 14 14.10 -32.36 -19.67
N CYS A 15 13.45 -33.51 -19.65
CA CYS A 15 11.99 -33.60 -19.49
C CYS A 15 11.56 -33.19 -18.08
N ALA A 16 12.32 -33.51 -17.03
CA ALA A 16 12.05 -33.08 -15.67
C ALA A 16 12.29 -31.56 -15.50
N LEU A 17 13.31 -30.99 -16.13
CA LEU A 17 13.54 -29.55 -16.20
C LEU A 17 12.49 -28.85 -17.05
N ALA A 18 12.05 -29.41 -18.17
CA ALA A 18 10.96 -28.87 -18.97
C ALA A 18 9.60 -28.98 -18.26
N ALA A 19 9.36 -30.08 -17.52
CA ALA A 19 8.15 -30.22 -16.68
C ALA A 19 8.18 -29.28 -15.45
N ALA A 20 9.33 -29.14 -14.80
CA ALA A 20 9.52 -28.17 -13.72
C ALA A 20 9.42 -26.72 -14.24
N TYR A 21 9.88 -26.44 -15.46
CA TYR A 21 9.75 -25.14 -16.12
C TYR A 21 8.31 -24.90 -16.59
N ALA A 22 7.56 -25.92 -16.99
CA ALA A 22 6.15 -25.84 -17.34
C ALA A 22 5.26 -25.67 -16.08
N GLN A 23 5.61 -26.35 -14.97
CA GLN A 23 4.89 -26.18 -13.70
C GLN A 23 5.21 -24.84 -12.99
N SER A 24 6.39 -24.26 -13.19
CA SER A 24 6.72 -22.92 -12.67
C SER A 24 6.07 -21.77 -13.44
N ASN A 25 5.34 -22.07 -14.52
CA ASN A 25 4.72 -21.10 -15.41
C ASN A 25 3.19 -21.03 -15.29
N GLU A 26 2.55 -21.87 -14.48
CA GLU A 26 1.21 -21.58 -14.00
C GLU A 26 1.34 -20.50 -12.94
N PHE A 27 0.62 -19.40 -13.14
CA PHE A 27 0.47 -18.35 -12.13
C PHE A 27 -0.23 -18.95 -10.92
N ASP A 28 0.52 -19.57 -10.04
CA ASP A 28 0.07 -19.94 -8.71
C ASP A 28 0.17 -18.71 -7.83
N LEU A 29 -0.94 -18.00 -7.69
CA LEU A 29 -1.05 -16.86 -6.79
C LEU A 29 -0.81 -17.24 -5.33
N SER A 30 -0.93 -18.55 -4.99
CA SER A 30 -0.59 -19.07 -3.66
C SER A 30 0.93 -19.17 -3.44
N SER A 31 1.72 -19.28 -4.52
CA SER A 31 3.19 -19.40 -4.44
C SER A 31 3.94 -18.07 -4.43
N GLN A 32 3.23 -16.94 -4.58
CA GLN A 32 3.83 -15.60 -4.50
C GLN A 32 4.03 -15.11 -3.07
N ARG A 33 4.08 -16.00 -2.09
CA ARG A 33 4.57 -15.64 -0.77
C ARG A 33 6.02 -15.21 -0.90
N LEU A 34 6.27 -13.88 -0.86
CA LEU A 34 7.53 -13.41 -0.33
C LEU A 34 7.62 -14.06 1.05
N GLU A 35 8.75 -14.71 1.36
CA GLU A 35 9.03 -15.10 2.74
C GLU A 35 9.14 -13.82 3.56
N VAL A 36 8.01 -13.28 3.96
CA VAL A 36 7.94 -12.29 5.02
C VAL A 36 8.26 -13.08 6.27
N GLN A 37 9.38 -12.82 6.89
CA GLN A 37 9.61 -13.30 8.23
C GLN A 37 8.58 -12.61 9.12
N TRP A 38 7.57 -13.35 9.54
CA TRP A 38 6.56 -12.86 10.45
C TRP A 38 7.21 -12.69 11.83
N VAL A 39 7.35 -11.46 12.25
CA VAL A 39 7.82 -11.15 13.60
C VAL A 39 6.70 -11.30 14.62
N ASN A 40 5.46 -11.22 14.17
CA ASN A 40 4.30 -11.47 15.01
C ASN A 40 3.97 -12.97 15.01
N PRO A 41 3.52 -13.52 16.13
CA PRO A 41 2.98 -14.87 16.15
C PRO A 41 1.89 -14.98 15.07
N ALA A 42 1.80 -16.15 14.42
CA ALA A 42 0.69 -16.46 13.54
C ALA A 42 -0.62 -16.02 14.22
N PRO A 43 -1.68 -15.64 13.46
CA PRO A 43 -2.94 -15.24 14.05
C PRO A 43 -3.39 -16.32 15.03
N GLY A 44 -2.96 -16.14 16.26
CA GLY A 44 -3.13 -17.07 17.36
C GLY A 44 -4.50 -16.90 17.99
N GLU A 45 -4.71 -17.60 19.07
CA GLU A 45 -5.93 -17.53 19.85
C GLU A 45 -6.28 -16.06 20.12
N LYS A 46 -7.47 -15.64 19.70
CA LYS A 46 -8.00 -14.33 20.06
C LYS A 46 -8.14 -14.28 21.58
N MET A 47 -7.67 -13.19 22.17
CA MET A 47 -7.92 -12.96 23.59
C MET A 47 -9.44 -12.82 23.83
N ASP A 48 -9.98 -13.46 24.87
CA ASP A 48 -11.37 -13.27 25.25
C ASP A 48 -11.52 -11.93 25.99
N HIS A 49 -11.98 -10.93 25.27
CA HIS A 49 -12.28 -9.60 25.82
C HIS A 49 -13.68 -9.51 26.45
N HIS A 50 -14.43 -10.62 26.54
CA HIS A 50 -15.80 -10.66 27.09
C HIS A 50 -16.75 -9.63 26.45
N GLY A 51 -16.54 -9.29 25.17
CA GLY A 51 -17.31 -8.26 24.46
C GLY A 51 -16.96 -6.82 24.86
N LEU A 52 -15.95 -6.62 25.70
CA LEU A 52 -15.45 -5.29 26.07
C LEU A 52 -14.41 -4.81 25.05
N VAL A 53 -14.49 -3.53 24.67
CA VAL A 53 -13.55 -2.92 23.74
C VAL A 53 -12.68 -1.91 24.49
N VAL A 54 -11.58 -2.40 25.04
CA VAL A 54 -10.56 -1.59 25.73
C VAL A 54 -9.26 -1.63 24.95
N ASN A 55 -8.75 -0.49 24.61
CA ASN A 55 -7.48 -0.32 23.89
C ASN A 55 -6.65 0.82 24.52
N PRO A 56 -5.38 0.63 24.77
CA PRO A 56 -4.58 -0.62 24.61
C PRO A 56 -5.08 -1.78 25.46
N THR A 57 -4.77 -3.02 25.03
CA THR A 57 -5.05 -4.24 25.76
C THR A 57 -4.39 -4.20 27.14
N PRO A 58 -5.16 -4.21 28.24
CA PRO A 58 -4.59 -4.15 29.58
C PRO A 58 -3.69 -5.36 29.87
N ARG A 59 -2.60 -5.14 30.62
CA ARG A 59 -1.73 -6.24 31.07
C ARG A 59 -2.47 -7.26 31.94
N TYR A 60 -3.42 -6.77 32.73
CA TYR A 60 -4.28 -7.62 33.55
C TYR A 60 -5.70 -7.07 33.54
N MET A 61 -6.65 -7.90 33.16
CA MET A 61 -8.09 -7.64 33.29
C MET A 61 -8.80 -8.91 33.71
N LYS A 62 -9.64 -8.81 34.73
CA LYS A 62 -10.41 -9.94 35.28
C LYS A 62 -11.83 -9.52 35.63
N LEU A 63 -12.82 -10.19 35.05
CA LEU A 63 -14.20 -10.08 35.53
C LEU A 63 -14.33 -10.74 36.91
N THR A 64 -15.07 -10.07 37.80
CA THR A 64 -15.37 -10.64 39.11
C THR A 64 -16.76 -11.31 39.09
N ASN A 65 -17.01 -12.21 40.05
CA ASN A 65 -18.29 -12.89 40.17
C ASN A 65 -19.43 -12.01 40.76
N GLU A 66 -19.18 -10.69 40.92
CA GLU A 66 -20.15 -9.76 41.49
C GLU A 66 -21.26 -9.35 40.50
N GLY A 67 -21.14 -9.70 39.20
CA GLY A 67 -22.10 -9.36 38.15
C GLY A 67 -21.90 -7.94 37.64
N THR A 68 -22.97 -7.16 37.46
CA THR A 68 -22.95 -5.82 36.85
C THR A 68 -23.42 -4.75 37.83
N ILE A 69 -22.96 -3.52 37.67
CA ILE A 69 -23.49 -2.32 38.36
C ILE A 69 -24.29 -1.50 37.37
N ASP A 70 -25.21 -0.66 37.89
CA ASP A 70 -25.96 0.30 37.06
C ASP A 70 -25.63 1.72 37.50
N ILE A 71 -25.08 2.53 36.58
CA ILE A 71 -24.76 3.93 36.80
C ILE A 71 -25.73 4.88 36.08
N SER A 72 -26.94 4.41 35.71
CA SER A 72 -27.99 5.24 35.11
C SER A 72 -28.36 6.48 35.91
N GLY A 73 -28.26 6.36 37.23
CA GLY A 73 -28.48 7.46 38.17
C GLY A 73 -27.33 8.45 38.29
N GLY A 74 -26.28 8.27 37.48
CA GLY A 74 -25.05 9.05 37.54
C GLY A 74 -24.06 8.53 38.56
N VAL A 75 -22.95 9.26 38.72
CA VAL A 75 -21.88 8.97 39.69
C VAL A 75 -21.77 10.08 40.72
N LYS A 76 -21.27 9.74 41.90
CA LYS A 76 -20.94 10.70 42.95
C LYS A 76 -19.44 10.60 43.22
N LEU A 77 -18.72 11.68 43.03
CA LEU A 77 -17.31 11.76 43.39
C LEU A 77 -17.20 11.80 44.95
N GLU A 78 -16.55 10.79 45.54
CA GLU A 78 -16.47 10.62 46.99
C GLU A 78 -15.24 11.24 47.66
N SER A 79 -14.21 11.55 46.93
CA SER A 79 -12.97 12.17 47.40
C SER A 79 -12.84 13.58 46.86
N PRO A 80 -12.22 14.52 47.62
CA PRO A 80 -11.67 15.69 46.96
C PRO A 80 -10.69 15.17 45.89
N LEU A 81 -10.77 15.75 44.69
CA LEU A 81 -9.79 15.47 43.64
C LEU A 81 -8.40 15.64 44.20
N PRO A 82 -7.46 14.77 43.91
CA PRO A 82 -6.10 14.91 44.37
C PRO A 82 -5.62 16.33 44.08
N THR A 83 -5.04 16.99 45.06
CA THR A 83 -4.45 18.32 44.90
C THR A 83 -3.13 18.13 44.17
N LEU A 84 -3.08 18.56 42.92
CA LEU A 84 -1.89 18.47 42.11
C LEU A 84 -1.02 19.72 42.30
N LYS A 85 0.29 19.54 42.13
CA LYS A 85 1.23 20.66 42.00
C LYS A 85 0.98 21.53 40.78
N GLU A 86 0.35 20.96 39.76
CA GLU A 86 -0.08 21.61 38.53
C GLU A 86 -1.61 21.56 38.40
N ALA A 87 -2.22 22.62 37.93
CA ALA A 87 -3.67 22.76 37.86
C ALA A 87 -4.27 21.92 36.73
N TRP A 88 -4.29 20.61 36.86
CA TRP A 88 -5.00 19.74 35.97
C TRP A 88 -6.50 19.78 36.22
N ASP A 89 -7.28 20.01 35.15
CA ASP A 89 -8.72 20.00 35.28
C ASP A 89 -9.31 18.59 35.09
N TYR A 90 -9.25 17.77 36.14
CA TYR A 90 -9.91 16.45 36.12
C TYR A 90 -11.41 16.51 35.88
N ARG A 91 -12.05 17.65 36.09
CA ARG A 91 -13.46 17.79 35.81
C ARG A 91 -13.73 17.66 34.31
N GLY A 92 -12.86 18.23 33.51
CA GLY A 92 -12.90 18.01 32.06
C GLY A 92 -12.67 16.54 31.69
N ASP A 93 -11.76 15.84 32.37
CA ASP A 93 -11.44 14.43 32.07
C ASP A 93 -12.60 13.47 32.36
N ILE A 94 -13.50 13.82 33.31
CA ILE A 94 -14.66 13.01 33.73
C ILE A 94 -16.01 13.60 33.29
N ASP A 95 -16.03 14.57 32.40
CA ASP A 95 -17.23 15.26 31.92
C ASP A 95 -18.21 14.35 31.15
N PHE A 96 -17.72 13.20 30.65
CA PHE A 96 -18.56 12.17 30.02
C PHE A 96 -19.46 11.43 31.03
N LEU A 97 -19.23 11.60 32.35
CA LEU A 97 -20.04 11.01 33.42
C LEU A 97 -21.10 12.01 33.92
N VAL A 98 -22.31 11.51 34.13
CA VAL A 98 -23.35 12.31 34.79
C VAL A 98 -23.10 12.35 36.28
N HIS A 99 -22.84 13.52 36.82
CA HIS A 99 -22.57 13.72 38.26
C HIS A 99 -23.85 14.04 39.02
N THR A 100 -24.18 13.26 40.08
CA THR A 100 -25.33 13.48 40.91
C THR A 100 -25.00 13.25 42.42
N PRO A 101 -25.69 13.96 43.38
CA PRO A 101 -25.41 13.79 44.82
C PRO A 101 -25.72 12.39 45.35
N LYS A 102 -26.63 11.67 44.65
CA LYS A 102 -27.02 10.29 45.01
C LYS A 102 -26.50 9.25 44.03
N GLY A 103 -25.52 9.65 43.16
CA GLY A 103 -24.93 8.78 42.16
C GLY A 103 -24.11 7.64 42.74
N PHE A 104 -23.72 6.72 41.87
CA PHE A 104 -22.87 5.59 42.25
C PHE A 104 -21.47 6.09 42.64
N PRO A 105 -20.89 5.56 43.76
CA PRO A 105 -19.61 6.07 44.26
C PRO A 105 -18.49 5.98 43.24
N LEU A 106 -17.77 7.11 42.97
CA LEU A 106 -16.56 7.19 42.16
C LEU A 106 -15.42 7.74 43.03
N ARG A 107 -14.31 7.02 43.08
CA ARG A 107 -13.09 7.41 43.80
C ARG A 107 -11.93 7.54 42.86
N LEU A 108 -11.28 8.73 42.84
CA LEU A 108 -10.04 9.01 42.13
C LEU A 108 -8.96 9.31 43.19
N GLN A 109 -7.87 8.56 43.22
CA GLN A 109 -6.85 8.77 44.25
C GLN A 109 -5.45 8.42 43.81
N PHE A 110 -4.44 9.10 44.38
CA PHE A 110 -3.06 8.72 44.28
C PHE A 110 -2.71 7.67 45.33
N ALA A 111 -2.13 6.56 44.86
CA ALA A 111 -1.66 5.47 45.69
C ALA A 111 -0.56 4.69 44.98
N LYS A 112 0.34 4.06 45.73
CA LYS A 112 1.25 3.05 45.18
C LYS A 112 0.42 1.90 44.62
N ILE A 113 0.67 1.56 43.36
CA ILE A 113 -0.02 0.45 42.73
C ILE A 113 0.89 -0.77 42.78
N PRO A 114 0.39 -1.93 43.22
CA PRO A 114 1.11 -3.17 43.04
C PRO A 114 1.20 -3.42 41.52
N VAL A 115 2.37 -3.20 40.96
CA VAL A 115 2.64 -3.58 39.57
C VAL A 115 2.57 -5.09 39.52
N ILE A 116 1.62 -5.62 38.76
CA ILE A 116 1.58 -7.04 38.46
C ILE A 116 2.75 -7.30 37.49
N ILE A 117 3.87 -7.81 38.06
CA ILE A 117 5.00 -8.30 37.29
C ILE A 117 4.61 -9.67 36.77
N GLU A 118 4.17 -9.75 35.54
CA GLU A 118 3.95 -11.02 34.87
C GLU A 118 5.29 -11.62 34.40
N LYS A 119 5.33 -12.95 34.38
CA LYS A 119 6.44 -13.69 33.79
C LYS A 119 6.67 -13.23 32.35
N GLY A 120 7.86 -12.71 32.06
CA GLY A 120 8.21 -12.12 30.74
C GLY A 120 8.35 -10.59 30.75
N TYR A 121 7.96 -9.92 31.84
CA TYR A 121 8.24 -8.49 32.08
C TYR A 121 9.27 -8.30 33.22
N GLU A 122 9.83 -9.39 33.73
CA GLU A 122 10.85 -9.39 34.78
C GLU A 122 12.09 -8.61 34.31
N GLY A 123 12.46 -7.57 35.08
CA GLY A 123 13.60 -6.74 34.79
C GLY A 123 13.34 -5.54 33.86
N SER A 124 12.16 -5.38 33.26
CA SER A 124 11.80 -4.16 32.55
C SER A 124 11.24 -3.12 33.55
N SER A 125 11.76 -1.89 33.49
CA SER A 125 11.15 -0.78 34.24
C SER A 125 9.74 -0.54 33.70
N VAL A 126 8.78 -0.31 34.59
CA VAL A 126 7.44 0.12 34.17
C VAL A 126 7.52 1.58 33.81
N ALA A 127 7.08 1.92 32.58
CA ALA A 127 7.00 3.31 32.17
C ALA A 127 5.97 4.07 33.00
N GLU A 128 6.18 5.35 33.16
CA GLU A 128 5.23 6.23 33.85
C GLU A 128 3.81 6.10 33.29
N GLY A 129 2.80 6.10 34.15
CA GLY A 129 1.40 5.99 33.75
C GLY A 129 0.67 4.73 34.24
N ALA A 130 1.23 4.02 35.22
CA ALA A 130 0.56 2.87 35.84
C ALA A 130 -0.72 3.25 36.54
N TYR A 131 -1.76 2.41 36.47
CA TYR A 131 -3.04 2.59 37.14
C TYR A 131 -3.70 1.27 37.51
N SER A 132 -4.66 1.34 38.43
CA SER A 132 -5.60 0.27 38.78
C SER A 132 -7.02 0.80 38.71
N LEU A 133 -7.90 0.07 38.01
CA LEU A 133 -9.34 0.34 37.93
C LEU A 133 -10.09 -0.84 38.53
N ARG A 134 -10.96 -0.56 39.52
CA ARG A 134 -11.84 -1.55 40.15
C ARG A 134 -13.29 -1.11 40.05
N ILE A 135 -14.14 -1.98 39.56
CA ILE A 135 -15.58 -1.81 39.49
C ILE A 135 -16.21 -2.91 40.36
N THR A 136 -16.86 -2.52 41.43
CA THR A 136 -17.49 -3.42 42.42
C THR A 136 -18.89 -2.97 42.74
N LYS A 137 -19.70 -3.79 43.40
CA LYS A 137 -21.02 -3.39 43.91
C LYS A 137 -21.01 -2.19 44.87
N LYS A 138 -19.83 -1.80 45.41
CA LYS A 138 -19.69 -0.71 46.38
C LYS A 138 -19.20 0.60 45.75
N GLY A 139 -18.67 0.58 44.54
CA GLY A 139 -18.13 1.77 43.88
C GLY A 139 -17.16 1.45 42.74
N ILE A 140 -16.86 2.51 41.97
CA ILE A 140 -15.79 2.55 40.99
C ILE A 140 -14.59 3.22 41.65
N SER A 141 -13.41 2.65 41.53
CA SER A 141 -12.16 3.20 42.07
C SER A 141 -11.07 3.18 41.00
N ILE A 142 -10.46 4.35 40.76
CA ILE A 142 -9.27 4.50 39.92
C ILE A 142 -8.15 4.98 40.83
N MET A 143 -7.07 4.21 40.90
CA MET A 143 -5.86 4.52 41.65
C MET A 143 -4.68 4.61 40.68
N ALA A 144 -3.81 5.59 40.87
CA ALA A 144 -2.59 5.80 40.09
C ALA A 144 -1.47 6.37 40.93
N GLU A 145 -0.21 6.25 40.54
CA GLU A 145 0.92 6.86 41.23
C GLU A 145 1.12 8.33 40.85
N ASN A 146 0.60 8.72 39.71
CA ASN A 146 0.73 10.07 39.13
C ASN A 146 -0.48 10.43 38.27
N ASP A 147 -0.49 11.67 37.75
CA ASP A 147 -1.52 12.22 36.88
C ASP A 147 -1.76 11.41 35.64
N LEU A 148 -0.68 11.02 34.99
CA LEU A 148 -0.72 10.34 33.70
C LEU A 148 -1.43 8.98 33.85
N GLY A 149 -1.12 8.23 34.95
CA GLY A 149 -1.80 6.98 35.29
C GLY A 149 -3.28 7.18 35.59
N LEU A 150 -3.62 8.27 36.31
CA LEU A 150 -5.02 8.57 36.62
C LEU A 150 -5.82 8.90 35.36
N PHE A 151 -5.25 9.72 34.46
CA PHE A 151 -5.84 10.01 33.16
C PHE A 151 -6.07 8.73 32.33
N TYR A 152 -5.09 7.84 32.28
CA TYR A 152 -5.23 6.57 31.55
C TYR A 152 -6.30 5.65 32.16
N GLY A 153 -6.42 5.60 33.50
CA GLY A 153 -7.49 4.87 34.14
C GLY A 153 -8.88 5.44 33.82
N ILE A 154 -9.00 6.76 33.74
CA ILE A 154 -10.24 7.45 33.32
C ILE A 154 -10.56 7.11 31.85
N GLN A 155 -9.57 7.14 30.95
CA GLN A 155 -9.81 6.76 29.55
C GLN A 155 -10.25 5.29 29.42
N THR A 156 -9.71 4.40 30.24
CA THR A 156 -10.16 2.99 30.30
C THR A 156 -11.60 2.87 30.75
N LEU A 157 -12.03 3.62 31.79
CA LEU A 157 -13.43 3.65 32.21
C LEU A 157 -14.35 4.15 31.11
N ARG A 158 -13.95 5.22 30.41
CA ARG A 158 -14.67 5.76 29.24
C ARG A 158 -14.85 4.71 28.14
N GLN A 159 -13.78 4.01 27.79
CA GLN A 159 -13.82 2.96 26.76
C GLN A 159 -14.71 1.77 27.16
N LEU A 160 -14.66 1.37 28.45
CA LEU A 160 -15.57 0.34 28.97
C LEU A 160 -17.03 0.74 28.80
N MET A 161 -17.39 2.00 29.10
CA MET A 161 -18.76 2.50 28.93
C MET A 161 -19.18 2.55 27.44
N GLU A 162 -18.26 2.81 26.54
CA GLU A 162 -18.49 2.83 25.10
C GLU A 162 -18.52 1.42 24.47
N SER A 163 -18.16 0.38 25.21
CA SER A 163 -18.10 -0.99 24.72
C SER A 163 -19.48 -1.54 24.36
N PRO A 164 -19.64 -2.28 23.24
CA PRO A 164 -20.94 -2.83 22.81
C PRO A 164 -21.60 -3.74 23.85
N ALA A 165 -20.82 -4.44 24.67
CA ALA A 165 -21.33 -5.30 25.75
C ALA A 165 -21.93 -4.51 26.93
N VAL A 166 -21.73 -3.18 26.98
CA VAL A 166 -22.22 -2.33 28.08
C VAL A 166 -23.48 -1.60 27.65
N GLU A 167 -24.63 -2.10 28.06
CA GLU A 167 -25.94 -1.60 27.67
C GLU A 167 -26.11 -0.11 28.00
N GLY A 168 -26.31 0.69 26.96
CA GLY A 168 -26.49 2.13 27.03
C GLY A 168 -25.32 2.89 27.70
N GLY A 169 -24.12 2.28 27.78
CA GLY A 169 -22.98 2.85 28.45
C GLY A 169 -23.10 2.90 29.98
N LYS A 170 -24.05 2.18 30.58
CA LYS A 170 -24.45 2.35 31.99
C LYS A 170 -24.43 1.09 32.81
N LYS A 171 -24.53 -0.10 32.23
CA LYS A 171 -24.49 -1.39 32.94
C LYS A 171 -23.07 -2.01 32.84
N LEU A 172 -22.19 -1.54 33.73
CA LEU A 172 -20.80 -1.96 33.72
C LEU A 172 -20.59 -3.29 34.44
N PRO A 173 -19.81 -4.23 33.90
CA PRO A 173 -19.43 -5.44 34.59
C PRO A 173 -18.52 -5.11 35.80
N CYS A 174 -18.65 -5.86 36.89
CA CYS A 174 -17.69 -5.80 37.98
C CYS A 174 -16.38 -6.47 37.53
N LEU A 175 -15.27 -5.71 37.62
CA LEU A 175 -13.96 -6.15 37.14
C LEU A 175 -12.81 -5.49 37.88
N GLU A 176 -11.64 -6.04 37.68
CA GLU A 176 -10.36 -5.47 38.12
C GLU A 176 -9.42 -5.36 36.91
N ILE A 177 -8.79 -4.18 36.76
CA ILE A 177 -7.71 -3.91 35.81
C ILE A 177 -6.50 -3.40 36.57
N SER A 178 -5.32 -3.96 36.27
CA SER A 178 -4.02 -3.41 36.65
C SER A 178 -3.19 -3.27 35.41
N ASP A 179 -2.68 -2.06 35.15
CA ASP A 179 -2.15 -1.76 33.82
C ASP A 179 -1.05 -0.70 33.86
N ALA A 180 -0.13 -0.79 32.91
CA ALA A 180 0.96 0.17 32.73
C ALA A 180 1.59 0.01 31.34
N PRO A 181 2.08 1.09 30.69
CA PRO A 181 2.73 1.00 29.40
C PRO A 181 4.11 0.32 29.48
N VAL A 182 4.51 -0.37 28.38
CA VAL A 182 5.88 -0.91 28.25
C VAL A 182 6.83 0.16 27.75
N PHE A 183 6.49 0.83 26.66
CA PHE A 183 7.36 1.87 26.09
C PHE A 183 7.00 3.25 26.65
N PRO A 184 8.02 4.06 27.06
CA PRO A 184 7.79 5.42 27.56
C PRO A 184 7.30 6.38 26.48
N TYR A 185 7.78 6.25 25.23
CA TYR A 185 7.35 7.09 24.10
C TYR A 185 6.53 6.27 23.10
N ARG A 186 5.31 6.71 22.90
CA ARG A 186 4.30 6.03 22.09
C ARG A 186 3.54 7.06 21.29
N GLY A 187 3.64 7.04 19.97
CA GLY A 187 2.96 8.12 19.26
C GLY A 187 3.11 8.15 17.76
N VAL A 188 3.14 9.37 17.26
CA VAL A 188 3.03 9.69 15.85
C VAL A 188 4.06 10.75 15.48
N VAL A 189 4.65 10.61 14.31
CA VAL A 189 5.41 11.65 13.63
C VAL A 189 4.68 12.04 12.34
N GLU A 190 4.27 13.30 12.22
CA GLU A 190 3.79 13.86 10.95
C GLU A 190 5.02 14.21 10.12
N GLY A 191 5.58 13.19 9.44
CA GLY A 191 6.86 13.29 8.75
C GLY A 191 6.81 12.85 7.28
N PHE A 192 5.63 12.57 6.76
CA PHE A 192 5.39 12.17 5.36
C PHE A 192 5.55 13.36 4.39
N TYR A 193 5.85 13.04 3.14
CA TYR A 193 5.87 14.00 2.03
C TYR A 193 4.46 14.22 1.46
N GLY A 194 4.17 15.46 1.04
CA GLY A 194 2.91 15.84 0.43
C GLY A 194 2.05 16.73 1.31
N PRO A 195 0.76 16.92 0.98
CA PRO A 195 -0.10 17.84 1.71
C PRO A 195 -0.15 17.48 3.19
N PRO A 196 0.23 18.38 4.10
CA PRO A 196 0.14 18.13 5.53
C PRO A 196 -1.33 18.06 5.97
N TRP A 197 -1.58 17.46 7.12
CA TRP A 197 -2.92 17.40 7.68
C TRP A 197 -3.50 18.79 7.90
N SER A 198 -4.79 18.93 7.71
CA SER A 198 -5.48 20.15 8.11
C SER A 198 -5.47 20.30 9.64
N HIS A 199 -5.56 21.53 10.12
CA HIS A 199 -5.60 21.82 11.56
C HIS A 199 -6.70 21.02 12.29
N ALA A 200 -7.91 20.94 11.68
CA ALA A 200 -9.02 20.17 12.25
C ALA A 200 -8.71 18.67 12.35
N VAL A 201 -8.02 18.10 11.38
CA VAL A 201 -7.58 16.68 11.41
C VAL A 201 -6.55 16.46 12.53
N ARG A 202 -5.59 17.39 12.68
CA ARG A 202 -4.59 17.31 13.78
C ARG A 202 -5.25 17.33 15.16
N LEU A 203 -6.20 18.26 15.39
CA LEU A 203 -6.96 18.31 16.64
C LEU A 203 -7.73 17.00 16.90
N SER A 204 -8.42 16.48 15.89
CA SER A 204 -9.12 15.20 15.98
C SER A 204 -8.20 13.99 16.25
N LEU A 205 -6.98 14.02 15.72
CA LEU A 205 -5.96 13.00 16.00
C LEU A 205 -5.40 13.13 17.41
N ILE A 206 -5.18 14.34 17.92
CA ILE A 206 -4.71 14.55 19.30
C ILE A 206 -5.73 14.02 20.33
N ASP A 207 -7.04 14.24 20.10
CA ASP A 207 -8.09 13.65 20.92
C ASP A 207 -8.07 12.10 20.85
N TRP A 208 -7.82 11.55 19.67
CA TRP A 208 -7.63 10.11 19.49
C TRP A 208 -6.42 9.57 20.24
N TYR A 209 -5.29 10.30 20.21
CA TYR A 209 -4.08 9.92 20.93
C TYR A 209 -4.34 9.84 22.45
N GLY A 210 -4.93 10.86 23.05
CA GLY A 210 -5.27 10.86 24.47
C GLY A 210 -6.18 9.70 24.83
N LYS A 211 -7.24 9.47 24.05
CA LYS A 211 -8.22 8.39 24.30
C LYS A 211 -7.57 7.00 24.27
N TYR A 212 -6.62 6.77 23.35
CA TYR A 212 -5.93 5.47 23.19
C TYR A 212 -4.51 5.47 23.77
N LYS A 213 -4.20 6.41 24.64
CA LYS A 213 -2.98 6.45 25.49
C LYS A 213 -1.67 6.54 24.68
N LEU A 214 -1.70 7.06 23.47
CA LEU A 214 -0.53 7.58 22.79
C LEU A 214 -0.14 8.91 23.45
N ASN A 215 1.15 9.14 23.67
CA ASN A 215 1.63 10.28 24.47
C ASN A 215 2.64 11.17 23.74
N THR A 216 2.89 10.95 22.46
CA THR A 216 3.90 11.72 21.70
C THR A 216 3.37 12.09 20.33
N TYR A 217 3.32 13.38 20.01
CA TYR A 217 3.03 13.86 18.68
C TYR A 217 4.18 14.74 18.18
N ILE A 218 4.89 14.28 17.13
CA ILE A 218 6.01 15.00 16.55
C ILE A 218 5.52 15.74 15.31
N TYR A 219 5.51 17.07 15.42
CA TYR A 219 5.14 17.98 14.36
C TYR A 219 6.35 18.27 13.48
N GLY A 220 6.41 17.64 12.32
CA GLY A 220 7.51 17.81 11.36
C GLY A 220 7.08 17.62 9.90
N PRO A 221 5.93 18.27 9.46
CA PRO A 221 5.43 18.11 8.10
C PRO A 221 6.44 18.64 7.08
N LYS A 222 6.83 17.79 6.13
CA LYS A 222 7.88 18.10 5.13
C LYS A 222 7.53 19.30 4.24
N ASP A 223 6.24 19.55 4.03
CA ASP A 223 5.73 20.66 3.22
C ASP A 223 5.41 21.93 4.05
N ASP A 224 5.74 21.95 5.37
CA ASP A 224 5.71 23.18 6.15
C ASP A 224 6.95 24.03 5.81
N PRO A 225 6.77 25.22 5.20
CA PRO A 225 7.90 26.05 4.76
C PRO A 225 8.72 26.63 5.92
N TYR A 226 8.20 26.64 7.15
CA TYR A 226 8.86 27.17 8.34
C TYR A 226 9.51 26.08 9.20
N HIS A 227 9.29 24.82 8.85
CA HIS A 227 9.94 23.65 9.42
C HIS A 227 11.30 23.37 8.73
N SER A 228 11.44 23.69 7.44
CA SER A 228 12.61 23.34 6.62
C SER A 228 13.16 24.53 5.83
N ALA A 229 14.24 24.29 5.07
CA ALA A 229 14.84 25.26 4.19
C ALA A 229 13.85 25.78 3.12
N PRO A 230 13.88 27.09 2.76
CA PRO A 230 14.84 28.07 3.28
C PRO A 230 14.35 28.83 4.53
N ASN A 231 13.09 28.63 4.95
CA ASN A 231 12.41 29.53 5.89
C ASN A 231 12.48 29.06 7.36
N TRP A 232 13.19 27.98 7.70
CA TRP A 232 13.29 27.52 9.09
C TRP A 232 13.87 28.60 10.06
N ARG A 233 14.61 29.59 9.52
CA ARG A 233 15.15 30.73 10.26
C ARG A 233 14.09 31.80 10.62
N GLN A 234 12.95 31.77 9.94
CA GLN A 234 11.91 32.80 10.07
C GLN A 234 10.86 32.41 11.13
N PRO A 235 10.26 33.39 11.82
CA PRO A 235 9.10 33.14 12.67
C PRO A 235 7.92 32.61 11.84
N TYR A 236 7.00 31.89 12.49
CA TYR A 236 5.72 31.58 11.86
C TYR A 236 4.87 32.86 11.68
N PRO A 237 4.07 32.97 10.60
CA PRO A 237 3.05 33.98 10.52
C PRO A 237 2.02 33.82 11.65
N GLU A 238 1.33 34.88 12.01
CA GLU A 238 0.42 34.94 13.15
C GLU A 238 -0.63 33.82 13.17
N LYS A 239 -1.22 33.51 12.01
CA LYS A 239 -2.22 32.45 11.89
C LYS A 239 -1.65 31.06 12.19
N GLU A 240 -0.52 30.72 11.59
CA GLU A 240 0.17 29.44 11.77
C GLU A 240 0.70 29.32 13.20
N GLN A 241 1.21 30.40 13.78
CA GLN A 241 1.61 30.46 15.17
C GLN A 241 0.43 30.17 16.12
N GLN A 242 -0.72 30.83 15.89
CA GLN A 242 -1.94 30.57 16.67
C GLN A 242 -2.37 29.10 16.57
N GLN A 243 -2.29 28.49 15.38
CA GLN A 243 -2.60 27.06 15.21
C GLN A 243 -1.64 26.17 15.99
N ILE A 244 -0.33 26.49 16.02
CA ILE A 244 0.63 25.75 16.84
C ILE A 244 0.26 25.84 18.33
N MET A 245 -0.06 27.01 18.84
CA MET A 245 -0.50 27.20 20.23
C MET A 245 -1.73 26.35 20.55
N GLU A 246 -2.73 26.31 19.66
CA GLU A 246 -3.94 25.50 19.82
C GLU A 246 -3.61 23.98 19.84
N LEU A 247 -2.66 23.51 19.01
CA LEU A 247 -2.19 22.13 19.03
C LEU A 247 -1.46 21.80 20.33
N VAL A 248 -0.62 22.70 20.83
CA VAL A 248 0.06 22.55 22.12
C VAL A 248 -0.95 22.42 23.26
N GLU A 249 -1.98 23.29 23.30
CA GLU A 249 -3.04 23.25 24.30
C GLU A 249 -3.84 21.93 24.22
N ALA A 250 -4.22 21.49 23.00
CA ALA A 250 -4.92 20.23 22.78
C ALA A 250 -4.08 19.03 23.23
N CYS A 251 -2.79 19.03 22.93
CA CYS A 251 -1.85 18.00 23.38
C CYS A 251 -1.75 17.97 24.91
N HIS A 252 -1.60 19.13 25.55
CA HIS A 252 -1.56 19.24 27.00
C HIS A 252 -2.81 18.67 27.66
N LYS A 253 -4.01 19.04 27.16
CA LYS A 253 -5.29 18.51 27.62
C LYS A 253 -5.37 16.98 27.50
N ASN A 254 -4.81 16.41 26.48
CA ASN A 254 -4.81 14.97 26.17
C ASN A 254 -3.59 14.20 26.75
N ARG A 255 -2.73 14.86 27.52
CA ARG A 255 -1.46 14.29 28.07
C ARG A 255 -0.55 13.74 26.98
N VAL A 256 -0.50 14.46 25.87
CA VAL A 256 0.36 14.19 24.72
C VAL A 256 1.49 15.21 24.71
N ASP A 257 2.73 14.76 24.57
CA ASP A 257 3.88 15.64 24.41
C ASP A 257 3.91 16.15 22.96
N PHE A 258 3.74 17.47 22.78
CA PHE A 258 3.89 18.11 21.48
C PHE A 258 5.36 18.38 21.21
N VAL A 259 5.94 17.64 20.29
CA VAL A 259 7.34 17.80 19.88
C VAL A 259 7.40 18.61 18.59
N TRP A 260 7.95 19.81 18.66
CA TRP A 260 8.19 20.61 17.47
C TRP A 260 9.51 20.22 16.81
N ALA A 261 9.49 19.88 15.53
CA ALA A 261 10.68 19.48 14.77
C ALA A 261 11.13 20.59 13.80
N VAL A 262 12.44 20.63 13.53
CA VAL A 262 13.05 21.48 12.49
C VAL A 262 13.97 20.66 11.60
N HIS A 263 14.03 20.98 10.31
CA HIS A 263 14.84 20.31 9.30
C HIS A 263 15.81 21.31 8.62
N PRO A 264 16.90 21.70 9.29
CA PRO A 264 17.82 22.75 8.80
C PRO A 264 18.85 22.21 7.81
N GLY A 265 19.02 20.90 7.68
CA GLY A 265 20.17 20.25 7.07
C GLY A 265 20.42 20.57 5.59
N LYS A 266 19.40 21.02 4.85
CA LYS A 266 19.54 21.35 3.41
C LYS A 266 20.40 22.59 3.15
N ASP A 267 20.42 23.58 4.08
CA ASP A 267 21.05 24.89 3.84
C ASP A 267 21.76 25.50 5.06
N ILE A 268 21.95 24.72 6.13
CA ILE A 268 22.67 25.14 7.32
C ILE A 268 24.16 25.43 6.99
N LYS A 269 24.68 26.60 7.43
CA LYS A 269 26.03 27.05 7.11
C LYS A 269 27.07 26.70 8.18
N TRP A 270 26.67 26.08 9.28
CA TRP A 270 27.53 25.69 10.39
C TRP A 270 28.33 26.86 10.99
N ASN A 271 27.75 28.06 11.05
CA ASN A 271 28.30 29.26 11.61
C ASN A 271 27.47 29.75 12.81
N GLU A 272 28.01 30.78 13.52
CA GLU A 272 27.33 31.33 14.68
C GLU A 272 25.98 31.99 14.33
N GLU A 273 25.85 32.59 13.14
CA GLU A 273 24.64 33.24 12.67
C GLU A 273 23.49 32.24 12.60
N ASP A 274 23.72 31.08 11.95
CA ASP A 274 22.68 30.02 11.83
C ASP A 274 22.39 29.36 13.18
N TYR A 275 23.39 29.22 14.05
CA TYR A 275 23.16 28.76 15.41
C TYR A 275 22.21 29.71 16.17
N GLN A 276 22.45 31.00 16.13
CA GLN A 276 21.62 32.01 16.79
C GLN A 276 20.20 32.08 16.18
N ASN A 277 20.09 31.95 14.85
CA ASN A 277 18.79 31.83 14.19
C ASN A 277 18.01 30.63 14.70
N LEU A 278 18.65 29.46 14.89
CA LEU A 278 18.00 28.26 15.40
C LEU A 278 17.57 28.42 16.87
N VAL A 279 18.45 28.98 17.72
CA VAL A 279 18.09 29.26 19.12
C VAL A 279 16.95 30.25 19.19
N HIS A 280 16.98 31.32 18.40
CA HIS A 280 15.89 32.28 18.33
C HIS A 280 14.56 31.63 17.91
N LYS A 281 14.57 30.78 16.88
CA LYS A 281 13.39 30.03 16.47
C LYS A 281 12.87 29.14 17.60
N PHE A 282 13.77 28.46 18.32
CA PHE A 282 13.40 27.64 19.48
C PHE A 282 12.80 28.48 20.61
N ASP A 283 13.33 29.66 20.86
CA ASP A 283 12.78 30.58 21.89
C ASP A 283 11.38 31.06 21.53
N LEU A 284 11.10 31.36 20.26
CA LEU A 284 9.76 31.71 19.79
C LEU A 284 8.76 30.57 20.03
N VAL A 285 9.09 29.38 19.57
CA VAL A 285 8.21 28.19 19.71
C VAL A 285 8.09 27.78 21.18
N TYR A 286 9.14 27.94 21.98
CA TYR A 286 9.08 27.76 23.44
C TYR A 286 8.11 28.75 24.12
N ALA A 287 8.09 30.00 23.66
CA ALA A 287 7.15 31.00 24.15
C ALA A 287 5.69 30.63 23.81
N ASP A 288 5.45 29.92 22.71
CA ASP A 288 4.15 29.37 22.30
C ASP A 288 3.73 28.14 23.12
N GLY A 289 4.53 27.71 24.11
CA GLY A 289 4.22 26.64 25.05
C GLY A 289 4.90 25.30 24.76
N VAL A 290 5.66 25.17 23.68
CA VAL A 290 6.39 23.93 23.35
C VAL A 290 7.49 23.64 24.35
N ARG A 291 7.64 22.36 24.77
CA ARG A 291 8.65 21.90 25.71
C ARG A 291 9.51 20.75 25.20
N SER A 292 9.19 20.25 24.00
CA SER A 292 9.93 19.15 23.37
C SER A 292 10.31 19.51 21.95
N PHE A 293 11.56 19.23 21.55
CA PHE A 293 12.14 19.65 20.29
C PHE A 293 12.84 18.51 19.58
N ALA A 294 12.74 18.47 18.25
CA ALA A 294 13.47 17.54 17.41
C ALA A 294 14.23 18.26 16.28
N ILE A 295 15.34 17.69 15.86
CA ILE A 295 16.13 18.18 14.71
C ILE A 295 16.29 17.03 13.73
N PHE A 296 15.92 17.29 12.48
CA PHE A 296 15.94 16.30 11.42
C PHE A 296 17.07 16.59 10.41
N PHE A 297 17.85 15.54 10.11
CA PHE A 297 18.90 15.54 9.10
C PHE A 297 18.70 14.41 8.08
N ASP A 298 17.46 13.88 7.98
CA ASP A 298 17.09 12.89 6.99
C ASP A 298 16.97 13.50 5.59
N ASP A 299 17.19 12.70 4.57
CA ASP A 299 16.99 13.03 3.14
C ASP A 299 17.72 14.31 2.69
N ILE A 300 18.97 14.49 3.12
CA ILE A 300 19.82 15.61 2.76
C ILE A 300 21.12 15.14 2.10
N GLU A 301 21.78 16.08 1.42
CA GLU A 301 23.09 15.91 0.78
C GLU A 301 24.05 17.02 1.18
N GLY A 302 25.32 16.84 0.86
CA GLY A 302 26.36 17.86 1.05
C GLY A 302 26.81 18.06 2.50
N GLU A 303 27.18 19.29 2.86
CA GLU A 303 27.75 19.63 4.16
C GLU A 303 26.82 19.39 5.35
N GLY A 304 25.50 19.40 5.13
CA GLY A 304 24.49 19.08 6.14
C GLY A 304 24.63 17.67 6.72
N THR A 305 25.21 16.74 5.96
CA THR A 305 25.39 15.33 6.35
C THR A 305 26.55 15.05 7.29
N ASN A 306 27.37 16.06 7.61
CA ASN A 306 28.56 15.88 8.42
C ASN A 306 28.25 15.55 9.88
N PRO A 307 28.48 14.30 10.35
CA PRO A 307 28.05 13.86 11.66
C PRO A 307 28.73 14.59 12.82
N ASN A 308 29.97 15.05 12.64
CA ASN A 308 30.69 15.81 13.69
C ASN A 308 30.03 17.17 13.88
N ARG A 309 29.66 17.87 12.81
CA ARG A 309 28.93 19.14 12.87
C ARG A 309 27.52 18.98 13.46
N GLN A 310 26.84 17.91 13.10
CA GLN A 310 25.54 17.58 13.68
C GLN A 310 25.66 17.36 15.19
N VAL A 311 26.62 16.56 15.65
CA VAL A 311 26.88 16.32 17.07
C VAL A 311 27.28 17.61 17.82
N GLU A 312 28.16 18.45 17.25
CA GLU A 312 28.56 19.74 17.83
C GLU A 312 27.31 20.62 18.08
N LEU A 313 26.45 20.78 17.07
CA LEU A 313 25.20 21.53 17.16
C LEU A 313 24.30 20.99 18.26
N LEU A 314 24.03 19.69 18.25
CA LEU A 314 23.11 19.03 19.17
C LEU A 314 23.57 19.10 20.62
N ASN A 315 24.88 18.88 20.87
CA ASN A 315 25.46 18.99 22.20
C ASN A 315 25.43 20.43 22.72
N ARG A 316 25.71 21.40 21.84
CA ARG A 316 25.64 22.82 22.16
C ARG A 316 24.22 23.26 22.52
N LEU A 317 23.23 22.89 21.72
CA LEU A 317 21.80 23.13 22.01
C LEU A 317 21.34 22.45 23.30
N THR A 318 21.76 21.23 23.54
CA THR A 318 21.47 20.54 24.81
C THR A 318 21.99 21.32 26.01
N LYS A 319 23.22 21.87 25.94
CA LYS A 319 23.84 22.65 27.01
C LYS A 319 23.22 24.04 27.15
N GLU A 320 23.11 24.77 26.05
CA GLU A 320 22.83 26.22 26.04
C GLU A 320 21.33 26.54 25.98
N PHE A 321 20.51 25.60 25.51
CA PHE A 321 19.06 25.75 25.44
C PHE A 321 18.33 24.78 26.40
N VAL A 322 18.44 23.47 26.19
CA VAL A 322 17.66 22.48 26.97
C VAL A 322 17.96 22.58 28.47
N LYS A 323 19.25 22.43 28.84
CA LYS A 323 19.64 22.50 30.26
C LYS A 323 19.49 23.89 30.85
N ALA A 324 19.61 24.94 30.06
CA ALA A 324 19.45 26.32 30.51
C ALA A 324 17.99 26.69 30.80
N LYS A 325 17.03 26.19 30.06
CA LYS A 325 15.58 26.38 30.32
C LYS A 325 15.11 25.54 31.53
N GLY A 326 15.62 24.33 31.69
CA GLY A 326 15.34 23.46 32.84
C GLY A 326 14.02 22.69 32.79
N ASP A 327 13.06 23.12 31.95
CA ASP A 327 11.75 22.49 31.74
C ASP A 327 11.55 21.98 30.30
N VAL A 328 12.63 21.92 29.51
CA VAL A 328 12.64 21.38 28.15
C VAL A 328 13.11 19.93 28.18
N SER A 329 12.38 19.08 27.50
CA SER A 329 12.71 17.66 27.34
C SER A 329 14.02 17.45 26.56
N PRO A 330 14.73 16.34 26.77
CA PRO A 330 15.90 16.01 25.97
C PRO A 330 15.60 16.00 24.47
N LEU A 331 16.53 16.53 23.68
CA LEU A 331 16.38 16.61 22.22
C LEU A 331 16.16 15.23 21.55
N ILE A 332 15.49 15.24 20.43
CA ILE A 332 15.36 14.10 19.52
C ILE A 332 16.05 14.46 18.22
N VAL A 333 16.79 13.52 17.64
CA VAL A 333 17.46 13.71 16.35
C VAL A 333 17.11 12.59 15.38
N CYS A 334 16.78 12.97 14.13
CA CYS A 334 16.81 12.03 13.02
C CYS A 334 18.16 12.19 12.31
N PRO A 335 19.05 11.20 12.37
CA PRO A 335 20.35 11.28 11.70
C PRO A 335 20.17 11.13 10.19
N THR A 336 21.16 11.53 9.40
CA THR A 336 21.20 11.27 7.95
C THR A 336 21.22 9.76 7.67
N ASP A 337 22.00 8.99 8.45
CA ASP A 337 22.08 7.54 8.37
C ASP A 337 20.95 6.88 9.20
N TYR A 338 19.69 7.17 8.91
CA TYR A 338 18.54 6.70 9.70
C TYR A 338 18.09 5.27 9.36
N SER A 339 18.64 4.65 8.31
CA SER A 339 18.32 3.29 7.85
C SER A 339 19.58 2.48 7.54
N LYS A 340 19.58 1.19 7.88
CA LYS A 340 20.69 0.28 7.58
C LYS A 340 20.97 0.13 6.08
N LEU A 341 19.99 0.42 5.24
CA LEU A 341 20.09 0.33 3.78
C LEU A 341 21.29 1.11 3.23
N TRP A 342 21.62 2.26 3.81
CA TRP A 342 22.74 3.11 3.42
C TRP A 342 23.69 3.53 4.54
N ALA A 343 23.35 3.19 5.78
CA ALA A 343 24.20 3.52 6.93
C ALA A 343 25.54 2.79 6.86
N LYS A 344 26.61 3.52 7.14
CA LYS A 344 27.95 2.97 7.18
C LYS A 344 28.17 2.18 8.46
N ALA A 345 28.52 0.91 8.31
CA ALA A 345 28.60 -0.04 9.42
C ALA A 345 29.87 0.10 10.30
N GLY A 346 30.93 0.78 9.82
CA GLY A 346 32.24 0.85 10.48
C GLY A 346 32.28 1.76 11.72
N GLU A 347 33.35 1.66 12.49
CA GLU A 347 33.61 2.52 13.66
C GLU A 347 33.69 4.02 13.31
N ASP A 348 34.09 4.34 12.11
CA ASP A 348 34.11 5.71 11.57
C ASP A 348 32.78 6.13 10.92
N GLY A 349 31.76 5.27 10.96
CA GLY A 349 30.44 5.57 10.44
C GLY A 349 29.71 6.65 11.28
N PRO A 350 28.80 7.43 10.67
CA PRO A 350 28.07 8.50 11.34
C PRO A 350 27.36 8.07 12.65
N LEU A 351 26.72 6.90 12.67
CA LEU A 351 26.04 6.37 13.86
C LEU A 351 27.03 6.04 14.98
N SER A 352 28.23 5.52 14.66
CA SER A 352 29.27 5.24 15.65
C SER A 352 29.87 6.54 16.21
N ILE A 353 29.96 7.61 15.41
CA ILE A 353 30.34 8.96 15.89
C ILE A 353 29.29 9.46 16.88
N TYR A 354 28.00 9.34 16.57
CA TYR A 354 26.90 9.69 17.48
C TYR A 354 27.05 8.93 18.82
N GLY A 355 27.27 7.62 18.77
CA GLY A 355 27.40 6.79 19.96
C GLY A 355 28.54 7.19 20.89
N ARG A 356 29.66 7.72 20.34
CA ARG A 356 30.84 8.13 21.10
C ARG A 356 30.78 9.55 21.63
N THR A 357 30.12 10.47 20.92
CA THR A 357 30.32 11.92 21.16
C THR A 357 29.02 12.70 21.40
N LEU A 358 27.84 12.12 21.09
CA LEU A 358 26.56 12.77 21.31
C LEU A 358 26.16 12.70 22.79
N ASP A 359 25.66 13.80 23.37
CA ASP A 359 25.12 13.82 24.74
C ASP A 359 24.16 12.63 24.98
N PRO A 360 24.37 11.83 26.04
CA PRO A 360 23.60 10.59 26.24
C PRO A 360 22.10 10.81 26.45
N SER A 361 21.66 12.01 26.79
CA SER A 361 20.24 12.32 26.95
C SER A 361 19.49 12.44 25.62
N ILE A 362 20.20 12.71 24.51
CA ILE A 362 19.59 12.90 23.19
C ILE A 362 19.11 11.56 22.64
N ARG A 363 17.87 11.52 22.17
CA ARG A 363 17.28 10.32 21.53
C ARG A 363 17.55 10.33 20.05
N VAL A 364 17.87 9.16 19.50
CA VAL A 364 18.26 9.02 18.09
C VAL A 364 17.24 8.16 17.36
N PHE A 365 16.66 8.67 16.28
CA PHE A 365 15.75 7.93 15.44
C PHE A 365 16.42 6.85 14.60
N TRP A 366 15.66 5.78 14.38
CA TRP A 366 15.99 4.67 13.51
C TRP A 366 14.76 4.15 12.79
N THR A 367 14.83 3.86 11.47
CA THR A 367 13.71 3.34 10.69
C THR A 367 13.81 1.84 10.42
N GLY A 368 14.94 1.21 10.72
CA GLY A 368 15.14 -0.22 10.53
C GLY A 368 16.10 -0.58 9.39
N ASP A 369 16.03 -1.82 8.92
CA ASP A 369 16.93 -2.33 7.88
C ASP A 369 16.71 -1.66 6.52
N VAL A 370 15.50 -1.17 6.28
CA VAL A 370 15.08 -0.36 5.13
C VAL A 370 14.21 0.81 5.61
N VAL A 371 13.81 1.71 4.73
CA VAL A 371 12.99 2.88 5.11
C VAL A 371 11.63 2.45 5.69
N CYS A 372 10.94 1.50 5.05
CA CYS A 372 9.70 0.89 5.53
C CYS A 372 10.00 -0.53 6.04
N SER A 373 10.55 -0.64 7.24
CA SER A 373 11.03 -1.89 7.83
C SER A 373 10.07 -2.43 8.89
N ASP A 374 10.16 -3.74 9.15
CA ASP A 374 9.62 -4.32 10.36
C ASP A 374 10.44 -3.88 11.59
N VAL A 375 9.78 -3.85 12.74
CA VAL A 375 10.40 -3.54 14.03
C VAL A 375 10.87 -4.85 14.66
N THR A 376 12.16 -5.16 14.52
CA THR A 376 12.75 -6.41 14.96
C THR A 376 13.87 -6.18 15.97
N LYS A 377 14.10 -7.19 16.80
CA LYS A 377 15.22 -7.13 17.75
C LYS A 377 16.57 -7.04 17.03
N GLU A 378 16.76 -7.71 15.92
CA GLU A 378 18.00 -7.72 15.16
C GLU A 378 18.38 -6.32 14.63
N THR A 379 17.40 -5.58 14.10
CA THR A 379 17.66 -4.21 13.62
C THR A 379 17.98 -3.27 14.77
N LEU A 380 17.33 -3.44 15.94
CA LEU A 380 17.60 -2.65 17.15
C LEU A 380 18.99 -2.97 17.71
N ASP A 381 19.34 -4.24 17.88
CA ASP A 381 20.68 -4.65 18.34
C ASP A 381 21.77 -4.09 17.42
N TRP A 382 21.49 -4.05 16.10
CA TRP A 382 22.43 -3.49 15.13
C TRP A 382 22.65 -1.99 15.33
N VAL A 383 21.62 -1.19 15.49
CA VAL A 383 21.74 0.27 15.64
C VAL A 383 22.24 0.65 17.05
N ASP A 384 21.70 0.01 18.10
CA ASP A 384 22.01 0.29 19.49
C ASP A 384 23.49 0.06 19.82
N SER A 385 24.09 -0.99 19.21
CA SER A 385 25.53 -1.24 19.34
C SER A 385 26.38 -0.08 18.79
N ARG A 386 25.87 0.74 17.88
CA ARG A 386 26.55 1.89 17.26
C ARG A 386 26.24 3.18 18.00
N ILE A 387 24.98 3.50 18.23
CA ILE A 387 24.58 4.75 18.90
C ILE A 387 24.75 4.69 20.42
N LYS A 388 25.08 3.52 21.00
CA LYS A 388 25.32 3.27 22.43
C LYS A 388 24.17 3.65 23.36
N ARG A 389 22.95 3.52 22.86
CA ARG A 389 21.69 3.76 23.58
C ARG A 389 20.52 3.06 22.89
N PRO A 390 19.38 2.79 23.58
CA PRO A 390 18.17 2.30 22.94
C PRO A 390 17.68 3.30 21.89
N ALA A 391 17.45 2.83 20.66
CA ALA A 391 16.94 3.67 19.59
C ALA A 391 15.52 4.15 19.86
N PHE A 392 15.16 5.29 19.26
CA PHE A 392 13.79 5.71 19.13
C PHE A 392 13.30 5.28 17.73
N PHE A 393 12.31 4.39 17.65
CA PHE A 393 11.92 3.85 16.36
C PHE A 393 10.97 4.80 15.64
N TRP A 394 11.38 5.32 14.48
CA TRP A 394 10.52 6.00 13.51
C TRP A 394 9.99 4.97 12.53
N TRP A 395 8.76 4.55 12.73
CA TRP A 395 8.19 3.47 11.94
C TRP A 395 7.38 4.00 10.75
N ASN A 396 7.88 3.79 9.54
CA ASN A 396 7.22 4.19 8.31
C ASN A 396 6.08 3.22 7.93
N TYR A 397 5.06 3.19 8.78
CA TYR A 397 3.78 2.53 8.61
C TYR A 397 2.67 3.34 9.34
N ALA A 398 1.52 3.66 8.73
CA ALA A 398 1.06 3.26 7.38
C ALA A 398 1.32 4.35 6.32
N VAL A 399 2.53 4.94 6.27
CA VAL A 399 2.82 5.98 5.28
C VAL A 399 2.60 5.48 3.84
N THR A 400 2.02 6.34 3.00
CA THR A 400 1.73 6.05 1.58
C THR A 400 2.23 7.15 0.64
N ASP A 401 3.13 8.02 1.08
CA ASP A 401 3.66 9.12 0.27
C ASP A 401 4.43 8.64 -0.98
N TYR A 402 5.05 7.47 -0.91
CA TYR A 402 5.70 6.79 -2.02
C TYR A 402 4.73 6.03 -2.95
N ALA A 403 3.48 5.83 -2.52
CA ALA A 403 2.46 5.03 -3.20
C ALA A 403 1.05 5.58 -2.93
N ARG A 404 0.82 6.86 -3.26
CA ARG A 404 -0.42 7.58 -2.94
C ARG A 404 -1.69 7.01 -3.55
N HIS A 405 -1.55 6.08 -4.48
CA HIS A 405 -2.66 5.36 -5.10
C HIS A 405 -3.23 4.24 -4.21
N ILE A 406 -2.58 3.91 -3.09
CA ILE A 406 -3.09 2.93 -2.11
C ILE A 406 -3.53 3.62 -0.82
N ILE A 407 -4.40 2.93 -0.07
CA ILE A 407 -4.80 3.30 1.28
C ILE A 407 -4.68 2.06 2.16
N LEU A 408 -3.96 2.16 3.28
CA LEU A 408 -3.68 1.02 4.14
C LEU A 408 -4.67 0.96 5.31
N GLN A 409 -5.55 -0.03 5.28
CA GLN A 409 -6.61 -0.23 6.29
C GLN A 409 -6.59 -1.63 6.90
N GLY A 410 -5.65 -2.47 6.53
CA GLY A 410 -5.54 -3.84 7.02
C GLY A 410 -4.94 -3.97 8.42
N PRO A 411 -4.82 -5.20 8.93
CA PRO A 411 -4.16 -5.49 10.20
C PRO A 411 -2.69 -5.04 10.22
N VAL A 412 -2.21 -4.66 11.38
CA VAL A 412 -0.87 -4.05 11.54
C VAL A 412 0.14 -5.10 11.96
N TYR A 413 0.90 -5.60 11.00
CA TYR A 413 1.97 -6.59 11.18
C TYR A 413 3.36 -5.94 11.29
N GLY A 414 4.38 -6.77 11.52
CA GLY A 414 5.78 -6.35 11.50
C GLY A 414 6.27 -5.73 12.82
N LEU A 415 5.64 -6.09 13.93
CA LEU A 415 5.94 -5.59 15.26
C LEU A 415 6.33 -6.76 16.19
N ASP A 416 7.59 -6.83 16.59
CA ASP A 416 8.12 -7.93 17.41
C ASP A 416 7.56 -7.89 18.85
N ASN A 417 6.82 -8.93 19.24
CA ASN A 417 6.19 -9.06 20.56
C ASN A 417 7.20 -9.26 21.71
N SER A 418 8.45 -9.61 21.40
CA SER A 418 9.50 -9.83 22.41
C SER A 418 10.14 -8.54 22.93
N LEU A 419 9.95 -7.42 22.25
CA LEU A 419 10.61 -6.15 22.57
C LEU A 419 10.12 -5.53 23.87
N ARG A 420 11.05 -4.90 24.57
CA ARG A 420 10.84 -4.21 25.86
C ARG A 420 11.50 -2.83 25.82
N ASN A 421 11.30 -2.04 26.86
CA ASN A 421 11.82 -0.67 26.97
C ASN A 421 13.35 -0.57 27.01
N GLN A 422 14.06 -1.68 27.30
CA GLN A 422 15.52 -1.73 27.17
C GLN A 422 16.01 -1.94 25.74
N ASP A 423 15.14 -2.46 24.86
CA ASP A 423 15.48 -2.72 23.44
C ASP A 423 15.25 -1.47 22.58
N MET A 424 14.25 -0.65 22.93
CA MET A 424 14.04 0.68 22.29
C MET A 424 13.37 1.63 23.30
N CYS A 425 13.67 2.92 23.20
CA CYS A 425 13.06 3.90 24.11
C CYS A 425 11.60 4.24 23.74
N GLY A 426 11.16 3.94 22.55
CA GLY A 426 9.80 4.17 22.08
C GLY A 426 9.63 3.98 20.60
N LEU A 427 8.37 4.12 20.15
CA LEU A 427 8.00 4.03 18.73
C LEU A 427 7.02 5.15 18.38
N VAL A 428 7.30 5.84 17.27
CA VAL A 428 6.36 6.73 16.60
C VAL A 428 6.07 6.22 15.19
N SER A 429 4.79 6.12 14.86
CA SER A 429 4.33 5.79 13.52
C SER A 429 4.38 7.03 12.63
N ASN A 430 4.86 6.91 11.41
CA ASN A 430 4.67 7.87 10.33
C ASN A 430 3.49 7.40 9.48
N PRO A 431 2.29 8.00 9.65
CA PRO A 431 1.06 7.47 9.04
C PRO A 431 0.79 8.07 7.66
N MET A 432 -0.39 7.79 7.11
CA MET A 432 -0.81 8.33 5.80
C MET A 432 -1.12 9.84 5.86
N GLU A 433 -1.06 10.52 4.71
CA GLU A 433 -1.61 11.86 4.51
C GLU A 433 -3.13 11.93 4.77
N HIS A 434 -3.80 10.78 4.80
CA HIS A 434 -5.20 10.59 5.18
C HIS A 434 -5.31 10.36 6.69
N GLY A 435 -5.38 11.45 7.46
CA GLY A 435 -5.26 11.40 8.91
C GLY A 435 -6.43 10.69 9.60
N ALA A 436 -7.67 10.90 9.15
CA ALA A 436 -8.82 10.20 9.71
C ALA A 436 -8.77 8.69 9.42
N ALA A 437 -8.35 8.30 8.22
CA ALA A 437 -8.16 6.90 7.85
C ALA A 437 -6.99 6.24 8.59
N SER A 438 -5.97 7.02 8.98
CA SER A 438 -4.83 6.53 9.78
C SER A 438 -5.21 6.13 11.20
N LYS A 439 -6.35 6.60 11.72
CA LYS A 439 -6.81 6.23 13.09
C LYS A 439 -6.89 4.71 13.30
N LEU A 440 -7.24 3.94 12.25
CA LEU A 440 -7.32 2.47 12.37
C LEU A 440 -5.96 1.83 12.63
N SER A 441 -4.93 2.20 11.86
CA SER A 441 -3.58 1.69 12.10
C SER A 441 -3.00 2.21 13.43
N LEU A 442 -3.27 3.46 13.79
CA LEU A 442 -2.83 4.06 15.05
C LEU A 442 -3.49 3.43 16.28
N TYR A 443 -4.68 2.86 16.13
CA TYR A 443 -5.32 2.06 17.18
C TYR A 443 -4.47 0.82 17.54
N SER A 444 -3.98 0.11 16.50
CA SER A 444 -3.08 -1.03 16.70
C SER A 444 -1.68 -0.63 17.16
N VAL A 445 -1.16 0.51 16.72
CA VAL A 445 0.12 1.07 17.21
C VAL A 445 0.02 1.38 18.70
N ALA A 446 -1.09 1.95 19.16
CA ALA A 446 -1.33 2.21 20.58
C ALA A 446 -1.34 0.92 21.38
N ASP A 447 -2.01 -0.10 20.88
CA ASP A 447 -2.10 -1.43 21.51
C ASP A 447 -0.71 -2.08 21.66
N TYR A 448 0.03 -2.17 20.57
CA TYR A 448 1.39 -2.72 20.58
C TYR A 448 2.34 -1.95 21.49
N THR A 449 2.39 -0.64 21.39
CA THR A 449 3.36 0.16 22.15
C THR A 449 3.08 0.18 23.65
N TRP A 450 1.87 -0.12 24.03
CA TRP A 450 1.46 -0.28 25.44
C TRP A 450 1.77 -1.67 25.96
N ASN A 451 1.34 -2.73 25.24
CA ASN A 451 1.45 -4.11 25.66
C ASN A 451 1.93 -5.02 24.51
N PRO A 452 3.21 -4.93 24.11
CA PRO A 452 3.73 -5.70 22.97
C PRO A 452 3.60 -7.21 23.14
N LYS A 453 3.69 -7.73 24.38
CA LYS A 453 3.61 -9.17 24.67
C LYS A 453 2.29 -9.79 24.21
N ASP A 454 1.19 -9.14 24.51
CA ASP A 454 -0.16 -9.66 24.24
C ASP A 454 -0.75 -9.08 22.94
N TYR A 455 0.02 -8.29 22.21
CA TYR A 455 -0.43 -7.71 20.94
C TYR A 455 -0.71 -8.79 19.92
N ASN A 456 -1.92 -8.78 19.37
CA ASN A 456 -2.34 -9.61 18.24
C ASN A 456 -2.88 -8.71 17.12
N PRO A 457 -2.25 -8.71 15.93
CA PRO A 457 -2.61 -7.82 14.82
C PRO A 457 -4.07 -7.92 14.40
N ILE A 458 -4.61 -9.14 14.31
CA ILE A 458 -5.99 -9.39 13.88
C ILE A 458 -6.97 -8.94 14.97
N ASP A 459 -6.73 -9.35 16.22
CA ASP A 459 -7.61 -9.00 17.33
C ASP A 459 -7.68 -7.49 17.54
N SER A 460 -6.53 -6.81 17.52
CA SER A 460 -6.47 -5.36 17.66
C SER A 460 -7.19 -4.65 16.52
N TRP A 461 -6.99 -5.11 15.28
CA TRP A 461 -7.65 -4.57 14.10
C TRP A 461 -9.18 -4.75 14.13
N GLU A 462 -9.67 -5.94 14.51
CA GLU A 462 -11.11 -6.22 14.64
C GLU A 462 -11.79 -5.30 15.67
N ARG A 463 -11.11 -5.02 16.79
CA ARG A 463 -11.58 -4.05 17.79
C ARG A 463 -11.54 -2.61 17.24
N GLY A 464 -10.50 -2.29 16.46
CA GLY A 464 -10.39 -1.00 15.79
C GLY A 464 -11.52 -0.76 14.78
N LEU A 465 -11.90 -1.78 14.01
CA LEU A 465 -13.05 -1.69 13.09
C LEU A 465 -14.37 -1.39 13.83
N GLU A 466 -14.59 -2.02 14.97
CA GLU A 466 -15.75 -1.76 15.81
C GLU A 466 -15.83 -0.30 16.27
N VAL A 467 -14.68 0.25 16.64
CA VAL A 467 -14.58 1.65 17.10
C VAL A 467 -14.75 2.64 15.94
N MET A 468 -14.13 2.35 14.81
CA MET A 468 -14.14 3.26 13.65
C MET A 468 -15.48 3.29 12.94
N MET A 469 -16.17 2.15 12.86
CA MET A 469 -17.39 2.00 12.03
C MET A 469 -18.45 1.09 12.69
N PRO A 470 -18.95 1.42 13.89
CA PRO A 470 -19.83 0.52 14.65
C PRO A 470 -21.14 0.18 13.94
N ARG A 471 -21.62 1.04 13.04
CA ARG A 471 -22.89 0.83 12.29
C ARG A 471 -22.72 0.07 10.98
N ALA A 472 -21.47 -0.08 10.50
CA ALA A 472 -21.16 -0.76 9.23
C ALA A 472 -19.83 -1.52 9.33
N LYS A 473 -19.59 -2.18 10.47
CA LYS A 473 -18.34 -2.88 10.76
C LYS A 473 -17.98 -3.91 9.70
N GLU A 474 -18.92 -4.78 9.33
CA GLU A 474 -18.68 -5.87 8.39
C GLU A 474 -18.38 -5.36 6.97
N ALA A 475 -19.06 -4.29 6.54
CA ALA A 475 -18.77 -3.63 5.27
C ALA A 475 -17.39 -2.96 5.29
N TYR A 476 -17.07 -2.28 6.39
CA TYR A 476 -15.74 -1.66 6.54
C TYR A 476 -14.64 -2.71 6.63
N ARG A 477 -14.89 -3.83 7.32
CA ARG A 477 -13.98 -4.98 7.36
C ARG A 477 -13.70 -5.52 5.95
N THR A 478 -14.75 -5.69 5.13
CA THR A 478 -14.61 -6.13 3.75
C THR A 478 -13.74 -5.18 2.92
N PHE A 479 -13.97 -3.88 3.02
CA PHE A 479 -13.14 -2.88 2.37
C PHE A 479 -11.70 -2.91 2.88
N ALA A 480 -11.52 -2.92 4.20
CA ALA A 480 -10.23 -2.79 4.87
C ALA A 480 -9.30 -3.97 4.58
N ILE A 481 -9.82 -5.21 4.52
CA ILE A 481 -9.02 -6.40 4.23
C ILE A 481 -8.47 -6.40 2.79
N HIS A 482 -9.21 -5.78 1.86
CA HIS A 482 -8.78 -5.62 0.48
C HIS A 482 -7.96 -4.33 0.23
N SER A 483 -7.68 -3.57 1.28
CA SER A 483 -6.82 -2.39 1.31
C SER A 483 -5.61 -2.58 2.25
N ALA A 484 -5.16 -3.83 2.43
CA ALA A 484 -4.10 -4.20 3.35
C ALA A 484 -2.71 -4.29 2.70
N ASP A 485 -2.64 -4.33 1.38
CA ASP A 485 -1.43 -4.61 0.62
C ASP A 485 -0.81 -3.36 -0.02
N THR A 486 0.51 -3.37 -0.10
CA THR A 486 1.32 -2.35 -0.77
C THR A 486 1.62 -2.66 -2.24
N GLU A 487 0.91 -3.58 -2.90
CA GLU A 487 1.16 -4.16 -4.24
C GLU A 487 2.46 -4.99 -4.34
N THR A 488 3.45 -4.71 -3.51
CA THR A 488 4.71 -5.47 -3.48
C THR A 488 4.63 -6.72 -2.61
N GLY A 489 3.53 -6.87 -1.88
CA GLY A 489 3.32 -7.94 -0.92
C GLY A 489 4.06 -7.72 0.41
N TYR A 490 4.55 -6.52 0.68
CA TYR A 490 5.27 -6.20 1.92
C TYR A 490 4.38 -6.32 3.17
N ARG A 491 3.11 -5.93 3.06
CA ARG A 491 2.12 -5.99 4.16
C ARG A 491 0.93 -6.86 3.78
N ARG A 492 1.17 -8.10 3.36
CA ARG A 492 0.12 -9.04 2.97
C ARG A 492 -0.78 -9.38 4.13
N ASP A 493 -2.09 -9.29 3.90
CA ASP A 493 -3.05 -9.91 4.80
C ASP A 493 -3.21 -11.39 4.44
N GLU A 494 -2.79 -12.27 5.33
CA GLU A 494 -2.95 -13.70 5.19
C GLU A 494 -4.23 -14.23 5.83
N SER A 495 -5.01 -13.37 6.49
CA SER A 495 -6.27 -13.78 7.10
C SER A 495 -7.42 -13.96 6.09
N TRP A 496 -7.25 -13.47 4.85
CA TRP A 496 -8.26 -13.66 3.81
C TRP A 496 -8.06 -15.00 3.09
N GLU A 497 -8.94 -15.95 3.35
CA GLU A 497 -8.81 -17.34 2.92
C GLU A 497 -9.52 -17.67 1.59
N THR A 498 -10.32 -16.75 1.04
CA THR A 498 -11.08 -17.02 -0.18
C THR A 498 -10.17 -17.42 -1.33
N VAL A 499 -10.42 -18.58 -1.88
CA VAL A 499 -9.60 -19.19 -2.94
C VAL A 499 -9.98 -18.59 -4.29
N ILE A 500 -9.02 -18.02 -4.99
CA ILE A 500 -9.19 -17.66 -6.41
C ILE A 500 -8.95 -18.88 -7.30
N PHE A 501 -9.55 -18.87 -8.48
CA PHE A 501 -9.47 -19.97 -9.43
C PHE A 501 -9.39 -19.47 -10.87
N ARG A 502 -9.00 -20.38 -11.77
CA ARG A 502 -9.02 -20.17 -13.22
C ARG A 502 -10.08 -21.08 -13.85
N LEU A 503 -10.44 -20.82 -15.11
CA LEU A 503 -11.35 -21.70 -15.85
C LEU A 503 -10.87 -23.17 -15.88
N SER A 504 -9.55 -23.39 -15.88
CA SER A 504 -8.92 -24.71 -15.88
C SER A 504 -9.15 -25.51 -14.60
N ASN A 505 -9.31 -24.85 -13.44
CA ASN A 505 -9.50 -25.49 -12.14
C ASN A 505 -10.80 -25.06 -11.43
N TYR A 506 -11.79 -24.64 -12.21
CA TYR A 506 -13.11 -24.25 -11.72
C TYR A 506 -13.80 -25.38 -10.96
N THR A 507 -14.32 -25.05 -9.78
CA THR A 507 -15.30 -25.87 -9.05
C THR A 507 -16.43 -24.98 -8.56
N ARG A 508 -17.65 -25.55 -8.42
CA ARG A 508 -18.81 -24.77 -7.99
C ARG A 508 -18.61 -24.15 -6.61
N GLY A 509 -18.04 -24.88 -5.66
CA GLY A 509 -17.76 -24.34 -4.32
C GLY A 509 -16.85 -23.13 -4.35
N LYS A 510 -15.68 -23.22 -5.01
CA LYS A 510 -14.77 -22.07 -5.15
C LYS A 510 -15.43 -20.88 -5.84
N ARG A 511 -16.24 -21.17 -6.88
CA ARG A 511 -17.00 -20.15 -7.60
C ARG A 511 -17.98 -19.42 -6.68
N ASP A 512 -18.75 -20.15 -5.87
CA ASP A 512 -19.77 -19.58 -5.00
C ASP A 512 -19.13 -18.74 -3.88
N ASP A 513 -18.05 -19.22 -3.27
CA ASP A 513 -17.30 -18.48 -2.24
C ASP A 513 -16.76 -17.15 -2.79
N LEU A 514 -16.11 -17.18 -3.95
CA LEU A 514 -15.54 -15.98 -4.55
C LEU A 514 -16.64 -15.00 -5.07
N TYR A 515 -17.74 -15.53 -5.60
CA TYR A 515 -18.88 -14.71 -6.01
C TYR A 515 -19.51 -13.96 -4.84
N GLN A 516 -19.67 -14.63 -3.70
CA GLN A 516 -20.16 -14.00 -2.48
C GLN A 516 -19.20 -12.91 -1.97
N GLU A 517 -17.88 -13.14 -2.07
CA GLU A 517 -16.91 -12.11 -1.71
C GLU A 517 -17.03 -10.87 -2.61
N PHE A 518 -17.11 -11.05 -3.92
CA PHE A 518 -17.34 -9.91 -4.83
C PHE A 518 -18.68 -9.21 -4.58
N GLU A 519 -19.70 -9.95 -4.15
CA GLU A 519 -20.99 -9.37 -3.77
C GLU A 519 -20.86 -8.49 -2.52
N ARG A 520 -20.10 -8.94 -1.48
CA ARG A 520 -19.79 -8.13 -0.30
C ARG A 520 -19.02 -6.88 -0.68
N VAL A 521 -17.99 -7.03 -1.51
CA VAL A 521 -17.16 -5.91 -2.00
C VAL A 521 -18.00 -4.89 -2.79
N ALA A 522 -18.93 -5.34 -3.61
CA ALA A 522 -19.81 -4.44 -4.37
C ALA A 522 -20.78 -3.66 -3.48
N LYS A 523 -21.27 -4.26 -2.39
CA LYS A 523 -22.23 -3.64 -1.44
C LYS A 523 -21.55 -2.75 -0.40
N ALA A 524 -20.32 -3.08 -0.01
CA ALA A 524 -19.61 -2.43 1.08
C ALA A 524 -19.57 -0.88 0.99
N PRO A 525 -19.33 -0.24 -0.16
CA PRO A 525 -19.32 1.22 -0.25
C PRO A 525 -20.61 1.89 0.20
N ALA A 526 -21.76 1.37 -0.24
CA ALA A 526 -23.06 1.94 0.12
C ALA A 526 -23.37 1.76 1.61
N GLU A 527 -23.02 0.60 2.19
CA GLU A 527 -23.19 0.33 3.61
C GLU A 527 -22.26 1.21 4.47
N ILE A 528 -21.01 1.42 4.03
CA ILE A 528 -20.06 2.34 4.68
C ILE A 528 -20.57 3.77 4.62
N GLU A 529 -21.03 4.24 3.47
CA GLU A 529 -21.60 5.60 3.33
C GLU A 529 -22.82 5.83 4.24
N ALA A 530 -23.67 4.82 4.40
CA ALA A 530 -24.84 4.89 5.28
C ALA A 530 -24.48 4.80 6.78
N GLY A 531 -23.42 4.05 7.13
CA GLY A 531 -23.06 3.76 8.52
C GLY A 531 -21.98 4.66 9.11
N CYS A 532 -21.16 5.32 8.27
CA CYS A 532 -20.07 6.17 8.73
C CYS A 532 -20.58 7.45 9.39
N THR A 533 -20.16 7.68 10.62
CA THR A 533 -20.52 8.89 11.40
C THR A 533 -19.43 9.97 11.38
N ASP A 534 -18.22 9.65 10.90
CA ASP A 534 -17.12 10.59 10.73
C ASP A 534 -17.05 11.09 9.27
N PRO A 535 -17.50 12.33 8.98
CA PRO A 535 -17.52 12.84 7.60
C PRO A 535 -16.12 13.03 7.03
N GLN A 536 -15.09 13.24 7.85
CA GLN A 536 -13.71 13.35 7.39
C GLN A 536 -13.17 11.98 6.95
N LEU A 537 -13.43 10.95 7.73
CA LEU A 537 -13.09 9.57 7.36
C LEU A 537 -13.75 9.18 6.03
N LEU A 538 -15.06 9.44 5.91
CA LEU A 538 -15.79 9.14 4.68
C LEU A 538 -15.21 9.89 3.47
N LYS A 539 -14.86 11.17 3.65
CA LYS A 539 -14.24 11.99 2.61
C LYS A 539 -12.91 11.39 2.15
N GLU A 540 -12.07 10.94 3.09
CA GLU A 540 -10.76 10.35 2.78
C GLU A 540 -10.87 8.97 2.10
N LEU A 541 -11.82 8.12 2.52
CA LEU A 541 -12.02 6.79 1.94
C LEU A 541 -12.72 6.79 0.58
N ARG A 542 -13.54 7.81 0.30
CA ARG A 542 -14.47 7.83 -0.86
C ARG A 542 -13.84 7.50 -2.20
N PRO A 543 -12.64 7.98 -2.58
CA PRO A 543 -12.04 7.63 -3.86
C PRO A 543 -11.82 6.12 -4.02
N TRP A 544 -11.34 5.44 -2.97
CA TRP A 544 -11.15 3.98 -2.95
C TRP A 544 -12.47 3.22 -2.82
N LEU A 545 -13.47 3.75 -2.12
CA LEU A 545 -14.79 3.13 -2.04
C LEU A 545 -15.46 3.06 -3.41
N ILE A 546 -15.31 4.07 -4.26
CA ILE A 546 -15.81 4.08 -5.63
C ILE A 546 -15.18 2.91 -6.42
N GLU A 547 -13.87 2.75 -6.37
CA GLU A 547 -13.17 1.65 -7.07
C GLU A 547 -13.48 0.29 -6.44
N CYS A 548 -13.74 0.21 -5.13
CA CYS A 548 -14.20 -0.99 -4.44
C CYS A 548 -15.52 -1.50 -5.03
N GLY A 549 -16.52 -0.65 -5.14
CA GLY A 549 -17.80 -1.01 -5.73
C GLY A 549 -17.66 -1.49 -7.18
N LYS A 550 -16.88 -0.77 -7.99
CA LYS A 550 -16.60 -1.16 -9.37
C LYS A 550 -15.88 -2.53 -9.46
N LEU A 551 -14.90 -2.78 -8.60
CA LEU A 551 -14.18 -4.06 -8.55
C LEU A 551 -15.15 -5.20 -8.19
N GLY A 552 -16.01 -5.01 -7.20
CA GLY A 552 -17.03 -5.99 -6.83
C GLY A 552 -17.93 -6.36 -8.00
N GLU A 553 -18.47 -5.35 -8.71
CA GLU A 553 -19.34 -5.58 -9.87
C GLU A 553 -18.60 -6.24 -11.05
N ARG A 554 -17.37 -5.81 -11.35
CA ARG A 554 -16.54 -6.42 -12.41
C ARG A 554 -16.23 -7.88 -12.12
N GLY A 555 -15.88 -8.20 -10.88
CA GLY A 555 -15.57 -9.58 -10.47
C GLY A 555 -16.76 -10.51 -10.54
N LYS A 556 -17.92 -10.09 -10.04
CA LYS A 556 -19.19 -10.83 -10.21
C LYS A 556 -19.47 -11.12 -11.66
N LYS A 557 -19.41 -10.07 -12.49
CA LYS A 557 -19.68 -10.19 -13.93
C LYS A 557 -18.70 -11.12 -14.64
N ALA A 558 -17.42 -11.10 -14.25
CA ALA A 558 -16.42 -12.01 -14.79
C ALA A 558 -16.76 -13.48 -14.47
N ILE A 559 -17.20 -13.77 -13.24
CA ILE A 559 -17.66 -15.11 -12.85
C ILE A 559 -18.91 -15.53 -13.65
N GLU A 560 -19.88 -14.64 -13.83
CA GLU A 560 -21.06 -14.90 -14.64
C GLU A 560 -20.71 -15.21 -16.12
N LEU A 561 -19.76 -14.47 -16.69
CA LEU A 561 -19.26 -14.75 -18.04
C LEU A 561 -18.54 -16.10 -18.13
N MET A 562 -17.77 -16.49 -17.11
CA MET A 562 -17.17 -17.81 -17.01
C MET A 562 -18.24 -18.91 -16.99
N ASP A 563 -19.32 -18.73 -16.23
CA ASP A 563 -20.45 -19.67 -16.17
C ASP A 563 -21.16 -19.81 -17.53
N LEU A 564 -21.45 -18.67 -18.19
CA LEU A 564 -22.08 -18.63 -19.54
C LEU A 564 -21.21 -19.33 -20.58
N TYR A 565 -19.90 -19.04 -20.56
CA TYR A 565 -18.96 -19.67 -21.50
C TYR A 565 -18.91 -21.19 -21.31
N ARG A 566 -18.82 -21.68 -20.05
CA ARG A 566 -18.80 -23.11 -19.72
C ARG A 566 -20.12 -23.83 -20.10
N ALA A 567 -21.25 -23.13 -20.01
CA ALA A 567 -22.56 -23.65 -20.42
C ALA A 567 -22.76 -23.66 -21.95
N GLY A 568 -21.80 -23.14 -22.72
CA GLY A 568 -21.90 -23.04 -24.17
C GLY A 568 -22.80 -21.89 -24.67
N HIS A 569 -23.20 -20.98 -23.77
CA HIS A 569 -24.05 -19.83 -24.12
C HIS A 569 -23.18 -18.66 -24.66
N THR A 570 -22.67 -18.79 -25.87
CA THR A 570 -21.73 -17.81 -26.46
C THR A 570 -22.39 -16.81 -27.43
N GLN A 571 -23.71 -16.85 -27.62
CA GLN A 571 -24.41 -16.04 -28.63
C GLN A 571 -24.23 -14.52 -28.43
N ASN A 572 -24.24 -14.02 -27.19
CA ASN A 572 -24.01 -12.60 -26.85
C ASN A 572 -22.70 -12.39 -26.08
N PHE A 573 -21.87 -13.42 -26.03
CA PHE A 573 -20.67 -13.43 -25.21
C PHE A 573 -19.78 -12.20 -25.47
N TRP A 574 -19.51 -11.89 -26.74
CA TRP A 574 -18.62 -10.79 -27.09
C TRP A 574 -19.13 -9.43 -26.57
N GLN A 575 -20.41 -9.15 -26.70
CA GLN A 575 -20.98 -7.90 -26.19
C GLN A 575 -20.92 -7.81 -24.67
N ASP A 576 -21.22 -8.90 -23.98
CA ASP A 576 -21.19 -8.95 -22.51
C ASP A 576 -19.76 -8.91 -21.99
N TYR A 577 -18.80 -9.53 -22.69
CA TYR A 577 -17.37 -9.42 -22.43
C TYR A 577 -16.91 -7.96 -22.52
N LEU A 578 -17.22 -7.26 -23.63
CA LEU A 578 -16.84 -5.85 -23.82
C LEU A 578 -17.42 -4.92 -22.76
N LYS A 579 -18.64 -5.17 -22.28
CA LYS A 579 -19.26 -4.39 -21.19
C LYS A 579 -18.51 -4.54 -19.87
N ASN A 580 -17.84 -5.68 -19.67
CA ASN A 580 -17.07 -5.94 -18.45
C ASN A 580 -15.58 -5.60 -18.58
N CYS A 581 -15.08 -5.24 -19.77
CA CYS A 581 -13.72 -4.78 -19.94
C CYS A 581 -13.49 -3.41 -19.30
N MET A 582 -12.39 -3.26 -18.59
CA MET A 582 -11.92 -1.94 -18.14
C MET A 582 -11.42 -1.15 -19.37
N ARG A 583 -12.03 0.00 -19.60
CA ARG A 583 -11.57 0.96 -20.61
C ARG A 583 -10.40 1.78 -20.05
N SER A 584 -9.67 2.50 -20.90
CA SER A 584 -8.53 3.34 -20.47
C SER A 584 -8.88 4.30 -19.32
N GLU A 585 -10.09 4.86 -19.32
CA GLU A 585 -10.57 5.74 -18.24
C GLU A 585 -10.76 4.97 -16.93
N ASP A 586 -11.33 3.76 -16.97
CA ASP A 586 -11.51 2.90 -15.81
C ASP A 586 -10.16 2.43 -15.25
N LYS A 587 -9.24 2.05 -16.14
CA LYS A 587 -7.86 1.69 -15.74
C LYS A 587 -7.16 2.87 -15.07
N LYS A 588 -7.26 4.08 -15.63
CA LYS A 588 -6.69 5.30 -15.05
C LYS A 588 -7.29 5.61 -13.67
N ALA A 589 -8.58 5.45 -13.50
CA ALA A 589 -9.26 5.67 -12.22
C ALA A 589 -8.80 4.64 -11.18
N TYR A 590 -8.72 3.36 -11.56
CA TYR A 590 -8.22 2.29 -10.71
C TYR A 590 -6.74 2.49 -10.34
N GLU A 591 -5.87 2.83 -11.31
CA GLU A 591 -4.45 3.11 -11.05
C GLU A 591 -4.23 4.27 -10.05
N ALA A 592 -5.18 5.20 -9.98
CA ALA A 592 -5.13 6.30 -9.01
C ALA A 592 -5.60 5.90 -7.60
N HIS A 593 -6.40 4.83 -7.47
CA HIS A 593 -7.00 4.41 -6.18
C HIS A 593 -7.10 2.87 -6.11
N LYS A 594 -5.97 2.20 -6.07
CA LYS A 594 -5.87 0.73 -6.09
C LYS A 594 -6.34 0.06 -4.81
N LEU A 595 -7.03 -1.05 -4.98
CA LEU A 595 -7.39 -1.99 -3.91
C LEU A 595 -7.60 -3.39 -4.49
N GLY A 596 -7.64 -4.40 -3.61
CA GLY A 596 -7.81 -5.81 -4.01
C GLY A 596 -6.66 -6.34 -4.85
N THR A 597 -5.49 -5.69 -4.79
CA THR A 597 -4.30 -5.96 -5.62
C THR A 597 -3.74 -7.36 -5.39
N MET A 598 -4.01 -7.97 -4.24
CA MET A 598 -3.53 -9.30 -3.89
C MET A 598 -4.27 -10.42 -4.61
N LYS A 599 -5.59 -10.36 -4.68
CA LYS A 599 -6.40 -11.48 -5.16
C LYS A 599 -7.57 -11.06 -6.06
N LEU A 600 -8.32 -10.04 -5.71
CA LEU A 600 -9.58 -9.72 -6.40
C LEU A 600 -9.36 -9.13 -7.79
N GLN A 601 -8.52 -8.11 -7.91
CA GLN A 601 -8.19 -7.55 -9.22
C GLN A 601 -7.43 -8.56 -10.10
N PRO A 602 -6.40 -9.28 -9.58
CA PRO A 602 -5.76 -10.36 -10.33
C PRO A 602 -6.72 -11.45 -10.82
N PHE A 603 -7.71 -11.85 -10.00
CA PHE A 603 -8.73 -12.79 -10.45
C PHE A 603 -9.52 -12.25 -11.64
N TYR A 604 -10.02 -11.02 -11.54
CA TYR A 604 -10.76 -10.37 -12.63
C TYR A 604 -9.92 -10.33 -13.92
N ASP A 605 -8.65 -9.90 -13.82
CA ASP A 605 -7.74 -9.82 -14.96
C ASP A 605 -7.54 -11.19 -15.63
N PHE A 606 -7.30 -12.24 -14.84
CA PHE A 606 -7.14 -13.61 -15.37
C PHE A 606 -8.41 -14.15 -15.99
N ALA A 607 -9.55 -13.93 -15.33
CA ALA A 607 -10.83 -14.41 -15.85
C ALA A 607 -11.12 -13.80 -17.22
N MET A 608 -10.93 -12.49 -17.36
CA MET A 608 -11.16 -11.79 -18.61
C MET A 608 -10.16 -12.22 -19.70
N GLU A 609 -8.90 -12.44 -19.34
CA GLU A 609 -7.87 -12.91 -20.27
C GLU A 609 -8.12 -14.34 -20.74
N ASP A 610 -8.42 -15.28 -19.82
CA ASP A 610 -8.73 -16.66 -20.15
C ASP A 610 -9.95 -16.74 -21.07
N LEU A 611 -10.99 -15.93 -20.79
CA LEU A 611 -12.19 -15.86 -21.63
C LEU A 611 -11.89 -15.34 -23.04
N ALA A 612 -11.06 -14.30 -23.13
CA ALA A 612 -10.63 -13.74 -24.43
C ALA A 612 -9.89 -14.78 -25.26
N ASP A 613 -8.90 -15.45 -24.66
CA ASP A 613 -8.10 -16.45 -25.36
C ASP A 613 -8.94 -17.64 -25.83
N LEU A 614 -9.75 -18.20 -24.95
CA LEU A 614 -10.61 -19.35 -25.27
C LEU A 614 -11.65 -19.00 -26.33
N PHE A 615 -12.19 -17.79 -26.30
CA PHE A 615 -13.12 -17.33 -27.33
C PHE A 615 -12.45 -17.15 -28.68
N TYR A 616 -11.22 -16.56 -28.69
CA TYR A 616 -10.41 -16.49 -29.91
C TYR A 616 -10.09 -17.89 -30.47
N GLU A 617 -9.60 -18.82 -29.61
CA GLU A 617 -9.28 -20.20 -30.02
C GLU A 617 -10.49 -20.94 -30.59
N GLN A 618 -11.67 -20.74 -29.99
CA GLN A 618 -12.93 -21.32 -30.48
C GLN A 618 -13.30 -20.79 -31.86
N LEU A 619 -13.12 -19.50 -32.13
CA LEU A 619 -13.48 -18.87 -33.40
C LEU A 619 -12.48 -19.16 -34.51
N SER A 620 -11.18 -19.12 -34.18
CA SER A 620 -10.10 -19.22 -35.15
C SER A 620 -9.57 -20.63 -35.38
N GLY A 621 -9.72 -21.52 -34.41
CA GLY A 621 -9.06 -22.83 -34.34
C GLY A 621 -7.55 -22.73 -34.11
N GLN A 622 -7.01 -21.54 -33.80
CA GLN A 622 -5.61 -21.27 -33.53
C GLN A 622 -5.42 -20.86 -32.08
N LYS A 623 -4.19 -21.04 -31.53
CA LYS A 623 -3.83 -20.57 -30.20
C LYS A 623 -3.81 -19.05 -30.16
N ALA A 624 -4.32 -18.49 -29.09
CA ALA A 624 -4.18 -17.07 -28.78
C ALA A 624 -2.70 -16.70 -28.60
N PHE A 625 -2.32 -15.51 -29.01
CA PHE A 625 -0.92 -15.05 -28.95
C PHE A 625 -0.61 -14.37 -27.63
N ARG A 626 -0.64 -15.16 -26.55
CA ARG A 626 -0.42 -14.65 -25.20
C ARG A 626 1.07 -14.50 -24.91
N LEU A 627 1.50 -13.29 -24.61
CA LEU A 627 2.86 -12.97 -24.17
C LEU A 627 3.02 -13.23 -22.67
N ARG A 628 4.23 -13.62 -22.26
CA ARG A 628 4.60 -13.79 -20.86
C ARG A 628 5.86 -13.02 -20.54
N GLY A 629 5.86 -12.28 -19.43
CA GLY A 629 7.04 -11.56 -18.95
C GLY A 629 8.16 -12.51 -18.52
N ILE A 630 9.37 -12.22 -18.97
CA ILE A 630 10.62 -12.88 -18.56
C ILE A 630 11.68 -11.84 -18.28
N GLY A 631 12.62 -12.13 -17.39
CA GLY A 631 13.69 -11.17 -17.06
C GLY A 631 14.51 -11.56 -15.84
N THR A 632 15.43 -10.67 -15.49
CA THR A 632 16.32 -10.82 -14.31
C THR A 632 15.63 -10.44 -13.01
N TYR A 633 14.62 -9.58 -13.05
CA TYR A 633 13.91 -9.11 -11.86
C TYR A 633 12.94 -10.15 -11.31
N LYS A 634 12.92 -10.32 -9.98
CA LYS A 634 11.96 -11.23 -9.33
C LYS A 634 10.51 -10.81 -9.59
N SER A 635 10.23 -9.52 -9.60
CA SER A 635 8.91 -8.94 -9.87
C SER A 635 8.34 -9.28 -11.25
N ILE A 636 9.17 -9.62 -12.24
CA ILE A 636 8.67 -9.96 -13.58
C ILE A 636 7.90 -11.29 -13.61
N LYS A 637 8.10 -12.13 -12.60
CA LYS A 637 7.34 -13.37 -12.42
C LYS A 637 5.98 -13.13 -11.71
N THR A 638 5.71 -11.91 -11.31
CA THR A 638 4.47 -11.53 -10.64
C THR A 638 3.40 -11.08 -11.63
N MET A 639 2.20 -10.89 -11.13
CA MET A 639 1.08 -10.34 -11.92
C MET A 639 1.38 -9.00 -12.58
N GLN A 640 2.23 -8.19 -11.95
CA GLN A 640 2.58 -6.86 -12.46
C GLN A 640 3.19 -6.89 -13.87
N SER A 641 3.89 -7.97 -14.24
CA SER A 641 4.46 -8.09 -15.58
C SER A 641 3.41 -8.05 -16.70
N ARG A 642 2.16 -8.37 -16.42
CA ARG A 642 1.04 -8.30 -17.37
C ARG A 642 0.72 -6.88 -17.81
N LEU A 643 1.05 -5.89 -16.98
CA LEU A 643 0.86 -4.47 -17.30
C LEU A 643 1.74 -4.01 -18.48
N MET A 644 2.71 -4.83 -18.92
CA MET A 644 3.45 -4.60 -20.15
C MET A 644 2.64 -5.00 -21.41
N PHE A 645 1.60 -5.84 -21.27
CA PHE A 645 0.93 -6.51 -22.39
C PHE A 645 -0.55 -6.19 -22.50
N ASP A 646 -1.10 -5.33 -21.64
CA ASP A 646 -2.52 -5.00 -21.62
C ASP A 646 -2.94 -3.96 -22.69
N ALA A 647 -2.01 -3.62 -23.59
CA ALA A 647 -2.14 -2.65 -24.68
C ALA A 647 -2.53 -1.23 -24.25
N ASP A 648 -2.43 -0.91 -22.96
CA ASP A 648 -2.72 0.41 -22.41
C ASP A 648 -1.46 1.03 -21.79
N SER A 649 -1.02 2.17 -22.30
CA SER A 649 0.15 2.89 -21.79
C SER A 649 -0.13 3.70 -20.52
N VAL A 650 -1.34 3.64 -19.96
CA VAL A 650 -1.67 4.20 -18.64
C VAL A 650 -1.08 3.34 -17.54
N THR A 651 -1.13 2.02 -17.71
CA THR A 651 -0.53 1.04 -16.81
C THR A 651 0.95 0.86 -17.09
N HIS A 652 1.69 0.33 -16.13
CA HIS A 652 3.11 0.03 -16.32
C HIS A 652 3.59 -1.06 -15.35
N TYR A 653 4.58 -1.80 -15.79
CA TYR A 653 5.38 -2.68 -14.95
C TYR A 653 6.61 -1.93 -14.44
N THR A 654 7.02 -2.18 -13.18
CA THR A 654 8.29 -1.70 -12.65
C THR A 654 9.13 -2.82 -12.07
N SER A 655 10.47 -2.67 -12.14
CA SER A 655 11.41 -3.63 -11.54
C SER A 655 11.30 -3.73 -10.03
N GLY A 656 10.87 -2.66 -9.34
CA GLY A 656 10.79 -2.56 -7.88
C GLY A 656 12.14 -2.56 -7.17
N VAL A 657 13.24 -2.61 -7.92
CA VAL A 657 14.62 -2.57 -7.41
C VAL A 657 15.50 -1.80 -8.40
N SER A 658 16.63 -1.26 -7.89
CA SER A 658 17.62 -0.57 -8.71
C SER A 658 18.16 -1.46 -9.82
N GLN A 659 18.29 -0.91 -11.00
CA GLN A 659 18.84 -1.58 -12.19
C GLN A 659 20.35 -1.75 -12.09
N LYS A 660 20.86 -2.86 -12.66
CA LYS A 660 22.28 -3.22 -12.71
C LYS A 660 22.68 -3.57 -14.14
N ASP A 661 23.98 -3.48 -14.44
CA ASP A 661 24.49 -3.89 -15.74
C ASP A 661 24.17 -5.34 -16.05
N GLY A 662 23.68 -5.58 -17.26
CA GLY A 662 23.24 -6.91 -17.72
C GLY A 662 21.81 -7.28 -17.33
N ASP A 663 21.10 -6.46 -16.55
CA ASP A 663 19.67 -6.67 -16.30
C ASP A 663 18.87 -6.57 -17.60
N TRP A 664 17.79 -7.31 -17.65
CA TRP A 664 16.91 -7.29 -18.81
C TRP A 664 15.45 -7.62 -18.45
N MET A 665 14.57 -7.12 -19.27
CA MET A 665 13.14 -7.39 -19.27
C MET A 665 12.72 -7.82 -20.69
N GLY A 666 11.82 -8.75 -20.81
CA GLY A 666 11.42 -9.26 -22.10
C GLY A 666 10.18 -10.12 -22.03
N VAL A 667 9.92 -10.80 -23.15
CA VAL A 667 8.75 -11.62 -23.36
C VAL A 667 9.11 -13.00 -23.89
N ALA A 668 8.36 -14.00 -23.42
CA ALA A 668 8.29 -15.31 -24.04
C ALA A 668 7.01 -15.39 -24.90
N LEU A 669 7.16 -15.76 -26.14
CA LEU A 669 6.07 -15.99 -27.09
C LEU A 669 5.43 -17.37 -26.83
N PRO A 670 4.14 -17.58 -27.16
CA PRO A 670 3.46 -18.87 -26.95
C PRO A 670 4.08 -20.03 -27.72
N GLU A 671 4.69 -19.72 -28.87
CA GLU A 671 5.35 -20.69 -29.78
C GLU A 671 6.49 -20.00 -30.53
N LEU A 672 7.33 -20.78 -31.19
CA LEU A 672 8.34 -20.23 -32.11
C LEU A 672 7.65 -19.54 -33.28
N THR A 673 7.79 -18.22 -33.37
CA THR A 673 7.00 -17.37 -34.23
C THR A 673 7.91 -16.51 -35.11
N ALA A 674 7.54 -16.34 -36.40
CA ALA A 674 8.13 -15.31 -37.24
C ALA A 674 7.62 -13.94 -36.80
N VAL A 675 8.51 -13.06 -36.35
CA VAL A 675 8.23 -11.71 -35.83
C VAL A 675 8.77 -10.68 -36.80
N SER A 676 7.94 -9.70 -37.16
CA SER A 676 8.32 -8.62 -38.08
C SER A 676 8.32 -7.24 -37.44
N ASP A 677 7.76 -7.13 -36.23
CA ASP A 677 7.60 -5.85 -35.53
C ASP A 677 7.68 -6.02 -34.02
N VAL A 678 8.40 -5.12 -33.35
CA VAL A 678 8.46 -5.02 -31.87
C VAL A 678 8.40 -3.55 -31.48
N HIS A 679 7.43 -3.22 -30.63
CA HIS A 679 7.27 -1.86 -30.12
C HIS A 679 7.27 -1.84 -28.58
N ILE A 680 8.17 -1.07 -27.98
CA ILE A 680 8.32 -0.94 -26.53
C ILE A 680 8.23 0.52 -26.12
N LEU A 681 7.36 0.81 -25.14
CA LEU A 681 7.32 2.08 -24.44
C LEU A 681 7.90 1.92 -23.04
N GLN A 682 9.05 2.54 -22.79
CA GLN A 682 9.71 2.55 -21.48
C GLN A 682 9.18 3.69 -20.58
N GLY A 683 9.50 3.62 -19.27
CA GLY A 683 9.12 4.59 -18.26
C GLY A 683 7.71 4.37 -17.71
N ARG A 684 7.34 5.12 -16.66
CA ARG A 684 6.01 5.02 -16.03
C ARG A 684 4.95 5.86 -16.74
N ASN A 685 5.30 7.04 -17.25
CA ASN A 685 4.29 7.99 -17.75
C ASN A 685 4.70 8.78 -18.98
N SER A 686 5.97 9.17 -19.14
CA SER A 686 6.35 10.11 -20.18
C SER A 686 7.86 10.16 -20.42
N LYS A 687 8.25 11.08 -21.29
CA LYS A 687 9.64 11.34 -21.68
C LYS A 687 10.53 11.86 -20.54
N ASP A 688 9.95 12.37 -19.47
CA ASP A 688 10.68 12.96 -18.33
C ASP A 688 10.87 11.97 -17.17
N ASP A 689 10.43 10.74 -17.34
CA ASP A 689 10.58 9.69 -16.35
C ASP A 689 12.05 9.26 -16.25
N CYS A 690 12.50 8.99 -15.02
CA CYS A 690 13.84 8.47 -14.76
C CYS A 690 13.91 6.93 -14.71
N ASP A 691 12.77 6.23 -14.71
CA ASP A 691 12.70 4.79 -14.53
C ASP A 691 12.71 4.03 -15.87
N PHE A 692 13.83 4.04 -16.55
CA PHE A 692 14.01 3.33 -17.82
C PHE A 692 15.47 2.93 -18.04
N TYR A 693 15.76 2.06 -19.02
CA TYR A 693 17.10 1.76 -19.47
C TYR A 693 17.57 2.84 -20.45
N ASP A 694 18.44 3.72 -19.98
CA ASP A 694 19.01 4.83 -20.77
C ASP A 694 20.04 4.35 -21.83
N HIS A 695 20.61 3.14 -21.62
CA HIS A 695 21.47 2.47 -22.58
C HIS A 695 21.09 1.00 -22.65
N ALA A 696 20.59 0.54 -23.80
CA ALA A 696 20.01 -0.78 -23.97
C ALA A 696 20.26 -1.41 -25.35
N ALA A 697 20.00 -2.70 -25.46
CA ALA A 697 19.89 -3.42 -26.71
C ALA A 697 18.57 -4.20 -26.76
N LEU A 698 17.90 -4.19 -27.91
CA LEU A 698 16.77 -5.06 -28.21
C LEU A 698 17.29 -6.32 -28.90
N GLU A 699 16.98 -7.49 -28.33
CA GLU A 699 17.53 -8.76 -28.77
C GLU A 699 16.42 -9.82 -28.86
N TYR A 700 16.61 -10.80 -29.77
CA TYR A 700 15.74 -11.98 -29.87
C TYR A 700 16.50 -13.28 -29.75
N SER A 701 15.80 -14.37 -29.40
CA SER A 701 16.34 -15.72 -29.30
C SER A 701 15.31 -16.76 -29.66
N VAL A 702 15.76 -17.91 -30.17
CA VAL A 702 14.95 -19.11 -30.44
C VAL A 702 14.94 -20.08 -29.26
N ASP A 703 15.97 -20.07 -28.43
CA ASP A 703 16.22 -21.03 -27.36
C ASP A 703 16.34 -20.42 -25.95
N GLY A 704 16.41 -19.08 -25.85
CA GLY A 704 16.60 -18.33 -24.60
C GLY A 704 18.06 -18.25 -24.14
N TYR A 705 19.00 -18.85 -24.86
CA TYR A 705 20.43 -18.87 -24.51
C TYR A 705 21.27 -18.04 -25.50
N ALA A 706 21.10 -18.28 -26.80
CA ALA A 706 21.77 -17.52 -27.83
C ALA A 706 20.90 -16.32 -28.27
N TRP A 707 21.42 -15.12 -28.06
CA TRP A 707 20.72 -13.88 -28.35
C TRP A 707 21.34 -13.14 -29.53
N GLN A 708 20.50 -12.64 -30.43
CA GLN A 708 20.88 -11.84 -31.59
C GLN A 708 20.25 -10.45 -31.51
N PRO A 709 20.99 -9.40 -31.86
CA PRO A 709 20.47 -8.05 -31.80
C PRO A 709 19.47 -7.76 -32.92
N LEU A 710 18.35 -7.15 -32.58
CA LEU A 710 17.45 -6.41 -33.45
C LEU A 710 17.90 -4.95 -33.55
N LEU A 711 18.20 -4.34 -32.37
CA LEU A 711 18.77 -2.98 -32.25
C LEU A 711 19.89 -3.05 -31.21
N ALA A 712 21.13 -2.78 -31.61
CA ALA A 712 22.31 -3.07 -30.78
C ALA A 712 22.69 -1.98 -29.79
N ASP A 713 22.36 -0.71 -30.05
CA ASP A 713 22.80 0.46 -29.31
C ASP A 713 21.68 1.50 -29.21
N LEU A 714 20.87 1.43 -28.17
CA LEU A 714 19.75 2.33 -27.89
C LEU A 714 20.14 3.28 -26.76
N LYS A 715 20.21 4.59 -27.03
CA LYS A 715 20.56 5.61 -26.04
C LYS A 715 19.42 6.57 -25.81
N ASN A 716 18.97 6.67 -24.56
CA ASN A 716 17.88 7.54 -24.09
C ASN A 716 16.59 7.38 -24.92
N CYS A 717 16.24 6.14 -25.29
CA CYS A 717 15.05 5.82 -26.06
C CYS A 717 13.90 5.39 -25.16
N TYR A 718 12.84 6.19 -25.07
CA TYR A 718 11.59 5.82 -24.39
C TYR A 718 10.65 5.04 -25.30
N ASP A 719 10.67 5.34 -26.59
CA ASP A 719 9.85 4.76 -27.65
C ASP A 719 10.78 3.99 -28.59
N ILE A 720 10.73 2.66 -28.48
CA ILE A 720 11.61 1.74 -29.22
C ILE A 720 10.77 0.98 -30.22
N LEU A 721 11.00 1.25 -31.47
CA LEU A 721 10.35 0.57 -32.58
C LEU A 721 11.40 -0.18 -33.43
N TRP A 722 11.20 -1.47 -33.62
CA TRP A 722 11.90 -2.28 -34.59
C TRP A 722 10.91 -2.84 -35.64
N GLN A 723 11.18 -2.63 -36.91
CA GLN A 723 10.46 -3.22 -38.02
C GLN A 723 11.48 -3.74 -39.03
N GLY A 724 11.33 -4.98 -39.50
CA GLY A 724 12.32 -5.60 -40.38
C GLY A 724 11.85 -6.88 -41.07
N GLU A 725 12.75 -7.51 -41.80
CA GLU A 725 12.52 -8.85 -42.30
C GLU A 725 12.19 -9.80 -41.13
N PRO A 726 11.20 -10.70 -41.33
CA PRO A 726 10.76 -11.57 -40.25
C PRO A 726 11.89 -12.42 -39.69
N VAL A 727 12.04 -12.40 -38.35
CA VAL A 727 12.96 -13.24 -37.61
C VAL A 727 12.20 -14.32 -36.81
N MET A 728 12.73 -15.53 -36.78
CA MET A 728 12.17 -16.60 -35.94
C MET A 728 12.55 -16.37 -34.50
N ALA A 729 11.59 -16.06 -33.65
CA ALA A 729 11.78 -15.78 -32.25
C ALA A 729 10.88 -16.64 -31.34
N ARG A 730 11.40 -17.04 -30.21
CA ARG A 730 10.67 -17.61 -29.08
C ARG A 730 10.73 -16.67 -27.89
N TYR A 731 11.77 -15.84 -27.83
CA TYR A 731 12.03 -14.87 -26.78
C TYR A 731 12.51 -13.56 -27.37
N ILE A 732 12.07 -12.45 -26.81
CA ILE A 732 12.53 -11.09 -27.14
C ILE A 732 12.80 -10.37 -25.82
N ARG A 733 13.92 -9.64 -25.74
CA ARG A 733 14.29 -8.88 -24.56
C ARG A 733 14.87 -7.51 -24.86
N LEU A 734 14.63 -6.59 -23.96
CA LEU A 734 15.36 -5.34 -23.82
C LEU A 734 16.40 -5.53 -22.71
N ARG A 735 17.69 -5.52 -23.06
CA ARG A 735 18.79 -5.72 -22.13
C ARG A 735 19.52 -4.41 -21.88
N ARG A 736 19.72 -4.08 -20.61
CA ARG A 736 20.51 -2.95 -20.18
C ARG A 736 21.98 -3.17 -20.51
N LEU A 737 22.58 -2.17 -21.12
CA LEU A 737 24.03 -2.04 -21.31
C LEU A 737 24.64 -1.25 -20.13
N ASP A 738 25.94 -0.92 -20.22
CA ASP A 738 26.64 -0.16 -19.19
C ASP A 738 26.02 1.24 -19.01
N SER A 739 25.76 1.61 -17.78
CA SER A 739 25.21 2.92 -17.42
C SER A 739 25.46 3.25 -15.96
N ALA A 740 25.66 4.53 -15.64
CA ALA A 740 25.75 5.02 -14.28
C ALA A 740 24.38 5.08 -13.56
N ARG A 741 23.27 4.96 -14.29
CA ARG A 741 21.92 5.07 -13.77
C ARG A 741 21.58 3.89 -12.85
N LYS A 742 20.98 4.17 -11.69
CA LYS A 742 20.58 3.18 -10.69
C LYS A 742 19.09 3.22 -10.34
N ASN A 743 18.30 4.02 -11.04
CA ASN A 743 16.86 4.10 -10.85
C ASN A 743 16.20 2.74 -11.09
N TRP A 744 14.93 2.61 -10.82
CA TRP A 744 14.16 1.45 -11.24
C TRP A 744 14.05 1.43 -12.77
N ALA A 745 13.53 0.34 -13.33
CA ALA A 745 13.20 0.25 -14.73
C ALA A 745 11.70 -0.05 -14.87
N ALA A 746 11.03 0.65 -15.78
CA ALA A 746 9.61 0.48 -16.04
C ALA A 746 9.33 0.32 -17.53
N ILE A 747 8.31 -0.49 -17.86
CA ILE A 747 7.79 -0.66 -19.23
C ILE A 747 6.27 -0.49 -19.17
N ARG A 748 5.73 0.42 -19.98
CA ARG A 748 4.31 0.70 -20.14
C ARG A 748 3.64 -0.16 -21.21
N SER A 749 4.39 -0.56 -22.23
CA SER A 749 3.87 -1.36 -23.31
C SER A 749 4.99 -2.16 -23.94
N PHE A 750 4.74 -3.43 -24.23
CA PHE A 750 5.64 -4.32 -24.98
C PHE A 750 4.81 -5.10 -25.98
N VAL A 751 4.78 -4.66 -27.22
CA VAL A 751 4.01 -5.26 -28.31
C VAL A 751 4.93 -6.03 -29.22
N VAL A 752 4.54 -7.26 -29.57
CA VAL A 752 5.21 -8.12 -30.54
C VAL A 752 4.19 -8.54 -31.59
N THR A 753 4.51 -8.37 -32.86
CA THR A 753 3.62 -8.69 -33.96
C THR A 753 4.12 -9.89 -34.72
N PRO A 754 3.30 -10.99 -34.81
CA PRO A 754 3.59 -12.12 -35.71
C PRO A 754 3.59 -11.70 -37.19
N ALA A 755 4.55 -12.18 -37.95
CA ALA A 755 4.64 -11.89 -39.39
C ALA A 755 3.57 -12.62 -40.22
N ASP A 756 2.91 -13.64 -39.67
CA ASP A 756 1.91 -14.46 -40.34
C ASP A 756 0.48 -13.90 -40.28
N GLY A 757 0.30 -12.79 -39.59
CA GLY A 757 -1.03 -12.28 -39.17
C GLY A 757 -1.86 -11.67 -40.31
N ALA A 758 -1.32 -10.92 -41.19
CA ALA A 758 -2.03 -10.42 -42.35
C ALA A 758 -1.05 -9.90 -43.40
N SER A 759 -1.16 -10.40 -44.56
CA SER A 759 -0.52 -9.77 -45.71
C SER A 759 -1.14 -8.39 -45.91
N VAL A 760 -0.34 -7.40 -45.60
CA VAL A 760 -0.53 -5.99 -45.94
C VAL A 760 -1.80 -5.34 -45.44
N VAL A 761 -1.64 -4.57 -44.43
CA VAL A 761 -2.65 -3.60 -43.98
C VAL A 761 -2.33 -2.25 -44.60
N LEU A 762 -3.19 -1.82 -45.52
CA LEU A 762 -3.18 -0.46 -46.01
C LEU A 762 -4.13 0.36 -45.15
N SER A 763 -3.61 1.27 -44.34
CA SER A 763 -4.44 2.15 -43.54
C SER A 763 -4.71 3.48 -44.20
N ASP A 764 -5.70 4.21 -43.73
CA ASP A 764 -5.88 5.62 -44.01
C ASP A 764 -4.56 6.38 -43.72
N SER A 765 -4.19 7.33 -44.55
CA SER A 765 -2.90 7.99 -44.67
C SER A 765 -2.33 8.65 -43.41
N LYS A 766 -3.00 8.56 -42.27
CA LYS A 766 -2.58 9.09 -40.99
C LYS A 766 -2.34 8.04 -39.89
N ALA A 767 -2.67 6.77 -40.12
CA ALA A 767 -2.41 5.72 -39.15
C ALA A 767 -1.10 5.03 -39.53
N THR A 768 -0.23 4.82 -38.54
CA THR A 768 0.97 4.00 -38.74
C THR A 768 0.54 2.55 -38.95
N ALA A 769 1.16 1.83 -39.90
CA ALA A 769 0.91 0.41 -40.15
C ALA A 769 0.92 -0.45 -38.89
N GLU A 770 1.75 -0.08 -37.95
CA GLU A 770 1.94 -0.64 -36.64
C GLU A 770 0.66 -0.72 -35.78
N ARG A 771 -0.21 0.30 -35.83
CA ARG A 771 -1.44 0.29 -35.02
C ARG A 771 -2.52 -0.61 -35.60
N VAL A 772 -2.53 -0.75 -36.92
CA VAL A 772 -3.54 -1.56 -37.60
C VAL A 772 -3.29 -3.05 -37.40
N VAL A 773 -2.04 -3.46 -37.19
CA VAL A 773 -1.66 -4.84 -36.90
C VAL A 773 -2.38 -5.38 -35.66
N ARG A 774 -2.76 -4.54 -34.70
CA ARG A 774 -3.56 -4.94 -33.54
C ARG A 774 -4.92 -5.54 -33.86
N ALA A 775 -5.41 -5.37 -35.07
CA ALA A 775 -6.62 -6.02 -35.54
C ALA A 775 -6.38 -7.44 -36.07
N PHE A 776 -5.12 -7.93 -36.05
CA PHE A 776 -4.70 -9.22 -36.63
C PHE A 776 -3.63 -9.93 -35.78
N ASP A 777 -3.49 -9.57 -34.52
CA ASP A 777 -2.38 -10.02 -33.67
C ASP A 777 -2.72 -11.26 -32.80
N ARG A 778 -3.90 -11.83 -32.99
CA ARG A 778 -4.43 -12.98 -32.23
C ARG A 778 -4.62 -12.71 -30.75
N GLN A 779 -4.86 -11.44 -30.38
CA GLN A 779 -5.04 -11.01 -28.98
C GLN A 779 -6.33 -10.18 -28.85
N LEU A 780 -7.33 -10.69 -28.13
CA LEU A 780 -8.59 -9.97 -27.90
C LEU A 780 -8.52 -8.91 -26.79
N ASN A 781 -7.37 -8.70 -26.19
CA ASN A 781 -7.13 -7.61 -25.23
C ASN A 781 -6.47 -6.38 -25.90
N THR A 782 -6.13 -6.46 -27.17
CA THR A 782 -5.63 -5.34 -27.97
C THR A 782 -6.70 -4.85 -28.93
N ALA A 783 -6.64 -3.61 -29.37
CA ALA A 783 -7.53 -3.09 -30.39
C ALA A 783 -6.90 -1.99 -31.22
N TYR A 784 -7.23 -1.98 -32.50
CA TYR A 784 -6.97 -0.84 -33.38
C TYR A 784 -8.13 0.15 -33.35
N LYS A 785 -7.89 1.39 -32.94
CA LYS A 785 -8.92 2.45 -32.98
C LYS A 785 -9.08 3.02 -34.38
N SER A 786 -10.01 2.43 -35.13
CA SER A 786 -10.36 2.92 -36.45
C SER A 786 -11.19 4.18 -36.36
N THR A 787 -10.74 5.25 -37.01
CA THR A 787 -11.50 6.51 -37.09
C THR A 787 -12.25 6.62 -38.42
N ARG A 788 -11.90 5.82 -39.45
CA ARG A 788 -12.44 5.96 -40.78
C ARG A 788 -12.45 4.66 -41.61
N VAL A 789 -11.29 4.10 -41.97
CA VAL A 789 -11.16 2.92 -42.83
C VAL A 789 -10.04 2.00 -42.38
N VAL A 790 -10.29 0.70 -42.35
CA VAL A 790 -9.26 -0.36 -42.29
C VAL A 790 -9.31 -1.14 -43.61
N LEU A 791 -8.22 -1.16 -44.33
CA LEU A 791 -8.08 -1.85 -45.59
C LEU A 791 -7.08 -2.99 -45.46
N PHE A 792 -7.44 -4.20 -45.92
CA PHE A 792 -6.54 -5.36 -45.92
C PHE A 792 -6.75 -6.25 -47.16
N GLU A 793 -5.69 -6.93 -47.59
CA GLU A 793 -5.71 -7.89 -48.65
C GLU A 793 -6.34 -9.21 -48.24
N VAL A 794 -7.01 -9.90 -49.15
CA VAL A 794 -7.63 -11.21 -48.93
C VAL A 794 -6.70 -12.30 -49.43
N PRO A 795 -6.07 -13.11 -48.56
CA PRO A 795 -5.25 -14.25 -48.98
C PRO A 795 -6.06 -15.27 -49.76
N ARG A 796 -5.41 -15.97 -50.70
CA ARG A 796 -6.02 -17.07 -51.46
C ARG A 796 -6.53 -18.14 -50.49
N ALA A 797 -7.67 -18.75 -50.80
CA ALA A 797 -8.33 -19.76 -49.93
C ALA A 797 -9.01 -19.22 -48.64
N THR A 798 -9.30 -17.93 -48.56
CA THR A 798 -10.15 -17.38 -47.51
C THR A 798 -11.61 -17.38 -47.94
N SER A 799 -12.50 -18.02 -47.13
CA SER A 799 -13.92 -18.14 -47.44
C SER A 799 -14.79 -17.08 -46.74
N ALA A 800 -14.37 -16.63 -45.58
CA ALA A 800 -15.08 -15.62 -44.80
C ALA A 800 -14.14 -14.92 -43.82
N TYR A 801 -14.59 -13.80 -43.28
CA TYR A 801 -13.95 -13.11 -42.14
C TYR A 801 -14.92 -12.91 -41.00
N THR A 802 -14.48 -13.19 -39.76
CA THR A 802 -15.20 -12.85 -38.54
C THR A 802 -14.60 -11.60 -37.94
N PHE A 803 -15.42 -10.61 -37.64
CA PHE A 803 -15.06 -9.32 -37.09
C PHE A 803 -15.47 -9.24 -35.62
N LEU A 804 -14.52 -8.84 -34.77
CA LEU A 804 -14.71 -8.55 -33.34
C LEU A 804 -14.44 -7.06 -33.11
N LEU A 805 -15.48 -6.29 -32.87
CA LEU A 805 -15.43 -4.83 -32.78
C LEU A 805 -16.05 -4.34 -31.46
N ASP A 806 -15.64 -3.12 -31.05
CA ASP A 806 -16.44 -2.29 -30.14
C ASP A 806 -16.92 -1.05 -30.90
N LEU A 807 -18.21 -0.90 -31.01
CA LEU A 807 -18.85 0.21 -31.73
C LEU A 807 -19.29 1.30 -30.74
N PRO A 808 -19.14 2.58 -31.13
CA PRO A 808 -19.72 3.66 -30.33
C PRO A 808 -21.24 3.52 -30.28
N LYS A 809 -21.87 4.03 -29.24
CA LYS A 809 -23.32 3.96 -29.05
C LYS A 809 -24.08 4.49 -30.28
N GLY A 810 -24.91 3.61 -30.90
CA GLY A 810 -25.65 3.92 -32.13
C GLY A 810 -24.77 3.95 -33.38
N GLY A 811 -23.54 3.49 -33.29
CA GLY A 811 -22.59 3.40 -34.42
C GLY A 811 -22.86 2.19 -35.31
N SER A 812 -22.41 2.28 -36.56
CA SER A 812 -22.40 1.17 -37.52
C SER A 812 -21.13 1.19 -38.31
N VAL A 813 -20.77 0.05 -38.87
CA VAL A 813 -19.66 -0.11 -39.81
C VAL A 813 -20.16 -0.70 -41.13
N ARG A 814 -19.41 -0.42 -42.17
CA ARG A 814 -19.68 -0.94 -43.51
C ARG A 814 -18.47 -1.75 -43.96
N VAL A 815 -18.69 -2.98 -44.41
CA VAL A 815 -17.68 -3.86 -44.99
C VAL A 815 -17.86 -3.85 -46.51
N CYS A 816 -16.87 -3.35 -47.26
CA CYS A 816 -16.86 -3.28 -48.69
C CYS A 816 -15.82 -4.24 -49.26
N GLN A 817 -16.19 -5.06 -50.22
CA GLN A 817 -15.33 -6.05 -50.86
C GLN A 817 -15.03 -5.63 -52.31
N TYR A 818 -13.76 -5.59 -52.70
CA TYR A 818 -13.32 -5.10 -54.00
C TYR A 818 -12.45 -6.12 -54.72
N ASP A 819 -12.52 -6.11 -56.04
CA ASP A 819 -11.62 -6.86 -56.93
C ASP A 819 -10.29 -6.08 -57.18
N LYS A 820 -9.31 -6.72 -57.83
CA LYS A 820 -8.01 -6.11 -58.17
C LYS A 820 -8.14 -4.80 -58.98
N ARG A 821 -9.26 -4.55 -59.65
CA ARG A 821 -9.55 -3.33 -60.40
C ARG A 821 -10.32 -2.31 -59.57
N LYS A 822 -10.39 -2.48 -58.23
CA LYS A 822 -11.14 -1.64 -57.30
C LYS A 822 -12.65 -1.53 -57.61
N ARG A 823 -13.22 -2.55 -58.21
CA ARG A 823 -14.69 -2.60 -58.46
C ARG A 823 -15.35 -3.29 -57.26
N LEU A 824 -16.39 -2.66 -56.73
CA LEU A 824 -17.17 -3.20 -55.63
C LEU A 824 -17.83 -4.52 -56.04
N LYS A 825 -17.62 -5.57 -55.26
CA LYS A 825 -18.21 -6.92 -55.48
C LYS A 825 -19.32 -7.22 -54.51
N ALA A 826 -19.18 -6.79 -53.25
CA ALA A 826 -20.18 -6.94 -52.19
C ALA A 826 -20.03 -5.83 -51.16
N GLU A 827 -21.15 -5.55 -50.48
CA GLU A 827 -21.20 -4.56 -49.43
C GLU A 827 -22.18 -5.02 -48.34
N MET A 828 -21.83 -4.80 -47.06
CA MET A 828 -22.68 -5.08 -45.90
C MET A 828 -22.53 -3.94 -44.90
N THR A 829 -23.66 -3.44 -44.38
CA THR A 829 -23.65 -2.48 -43.25
C THR A 829 -24.26 -3.18 -42.04
N THR A 830 -23.62 -2.99 -40.87
CA THR A 830 -24.08 -3.62 -39.61
C THR A 830 -23.76 -2.73 -38.43
N ASP A 831 -24.58 -2.83 -37.38
CA ASP A 831 -24.43 -2.27 -36.05
C ASP A 831 -24.01 -3.31 -34.99
N LYS A 832 -23.70 -4.54 -35.46
CA LYS A 832 -23.27 -5.63 -34.59
C LYS A 832 -21.76 -5.55 -34.28
N SER A 833 -21.39 -5.76 -33.06
CA SER A 833 -19.97 -5.83 -32.59
C SER A 833 -19.30 -7.18 -32.93
N PHE A 834 -20.09 -8.21 -33.29
CA PHE A 834 -19.62 -9.52 -33.68
C PHE A 834 -20.42 -10.03 -34.87
N PHE A 835 -19.75 -10.29 -35.97
CA PHE A 835 -20.41 -10.78 -37.22
C PHE A 835 -19.40 -11.44 -38.16
N THR A 836 -19.90 -12.25 -39.06
CA THR A 836 -19.11 -12.90 -40.13
C THR A 836 -19.60 -12.45 -41.49
N VAL A 837 -18.62 -12.24 -42.41
CA VAL A 837 -18.87 -11.84 -43.79
C VAL A 837 -18.22 -12.85 -44.73
N ASP A 838 -19.00 -13.46 -45.60
CA ASP A 838 -18.48 -14.35 -46.64
C ASP A 838 -17.69 -13.54 -47.69
N VAL A 839 -16.60 -14.11 -48.18
CA VAL A 839 -15.78 -13.49 -49.21
C VAL A 839 -16.40 -13.78 -50.61
N ALA A 840 -16.83 -12.75 -51.29
CA ALA A 840 -17.41 -12.89 -52.62
C ALA A 840 -16.36 -13.32 -53.66
N LYS A 841 -16.76 -14.01 -54.69
CA LYS A 841 -15.88 -14.52 -55.76
C LYS A 841 -15.06 -13.40 -56.40
N GLY A 842 -13.72 -13.55 -56.41
CA GLY A 842 -12.81 -12.62 -57.10
C GLY A 842 -12.50 -11.35 -56.27
N VAL A 843 -12.75 -11.36 -55.00
CA VAL A 843 -12.34 -10.32 -54.08
C VAL A 843 -10.84 -10.40 -53.85
N ASP A 844 -10.20 -9.25 -53.84
CA ASP A 844 -8.78 -9.07 -53.63
C ASP A 844 -8.49 -8.32 -52.33
N HIS A 845 -9.34 -7.37 -51.97
CA HIS A 845 -9.22 -6.64 -50.71
C HIS A 845 -10.58 -6.28 -50.11
N ILE A 846 -10.56 -6.02 -48.80
CA ILE A 846 -11.71 -5.63 -48.01
C ILE A 846 -11.43 -4.30 -47.32
N GLU A 847 -12.42 -3.43 -47.31
CA GLU A 847 -12.45 -2.20 -46.55
C GLU A 847 -13.50 -2.31 -45.41
N LEU A 848 -13.07 -2.09 -44.15
CA LEU A 848 -13.97 -1.83 -43.05
C LEU A 848 -14.05 -0.31 -42.85
N VAL A 849 -15.20 0.27 -43.11
CA VAL A 849 -15.45 1.71 -43.11
C VAL A 849 -16.31 2.06 -41.90
N GLY A 850 -15.82 2.94 -41.03
CA GLY A 850 -16.55 3.44 -39.87
C GLY A 850 -15.65 3.65 -38.67
N LYS A 851 -16.22 4.24 -37.59
CA LYS A 851 -15.56 4.42 -36.32
C LYS A 851 -15.79 3.18 -35.45
N ALA A 852 -14.73 2.48 -35.10
CA ALA A 852 -14.77 1.29 -34.24
C ALA A 852 -13.43 1.03 -33.56
N ASP A 853 -13.44 0.40 -32.41
CA ASP A 853 -12.26 -0.28 -31.89
C ASP A 853 -12.27 -1.70 -32.46
N VAL A 854 -11.31 -2.03 -33.32
CA VAL A 854 -11.19 -3.32 -34.02
C VAL A 854 -10.27 -4.20 -33.24
N TYR A 855 -10.85 -5.20 -32.55
CA TYR A 855 -10.09 -6.11 -31.67
C TYR A 855 -9.43 -7.22 -32.51
N GLU A 856 -10.19 -7.84 -33.44
CA GLU A 856 -9.62 -8.88 -34.25
C GLU A 856 -10.45 -9.09 -35.51
N VAL A 857 -9.75 -9.41 -36.62
CA VAL A 857 -10.34 -9.79 -37.92
C VAL A 857 -9.83 -11.19 -38.26
N ILE A 858 -10.66 -12.21 -38.01
CA ILE A 858 -10.29 -13.63 -38.09
C ILE A 858 -10.62 -14.19 -39.49
N PRO A 859 -9.64 -14.63 -40.31
CA PRO A 859 -9.91 -15.29 -41.55
C PRO A 859 -10.38 -16.74 -41.35
N LYS A 860 -11.43 -17.14 -42.03
CA LYS A 860 -11.84 -18.54 -42.15
C LYS A 860 -11.26 -19.12 -43.44
N ARG A 861 -10.28 -20.02 -43.32
CA ARG A 861 -9.65 -20.71 -44.45
C ARG A 861 -10.56 -21.84 -44.95
N MET A 862 -10.56 -22.13 -46.33
CA MET A 862 -11.29 -23.22 -46.94
C MET A 862 -10.69 -24.56 -46.53
#